data_c1b2558a43ad259ff7a1f4ac3407d7e9
#
_entry.id   c1b2558a43ad259ff7a1f4ac3407d7e9
#
_cell.length_a   1.000
_cell.length_b   1.000
_cell.length_c   1.000
_cell.angle_alpha   90.00
_cell.angle_beta   90.00
_cell.angle_gamma   90.00
#
_symmetry.space_group_name_H-M   'P 1'
#
loop_
_entity.id
_entity.type
_entity.pdbx_description
1 polymer ?
#
loop_
_entity_poly.entity_id
_entity_poly.type
_entity_poly.pdbx_seq_one_letter_code
_entity_poly.pdbx_strand_id
1 'polypeptide(L)'
;MKKNILLLTMMGMATSVALAQNPIIRDQYTADPTARVFNGKMYVYPSHDIVSPVEPEKKWFSMEDYHVFSSENLTDWTDHGVIVTQNKVPWVKRDSYAMWAPDCVEKGGNYYFYFPAAPRGEKKGFGVGVAIAKSPEGPFQPMWRPIEGLNGIDPCVLIDPKDGKSYIYWAGMGMWMARLKDNMMELDSKPEQVKNLPEGFKEGPFVFERQGKYYYTFPWVRDSTETLAYAMGDSPMGPFEFKGVIMDESPVACWTNHHSIVEYKGQWYLFYHHNDYSPEFDKLRSSRCDSLFFNADGTIRKVTPTLRGVGVTSARNRIEIDRYSRISGGADIAFVNPSAPFEGWKTIFPKKGASVDYNRVDFGNDAVGEIVVRAKSASAARISVKAGGKVVAVVDIPKTDKWRDVRVKVKESPKGIKDINVTLMKGTKTEIDYIGFGMMPWAQGAMKSGKYRNLLAEMGYSQTAIDAKLQEAFNGLFTGKNKVYFEVGDSMAYISDIKNNDVRTEGLSYGMMIAVQWDKKEMFDRLWRWAKKYMQHQKGQRKGYFRWSCKTDGTPNAQGAASDGELYFITSLIFASNRWGNDTGINYHAEAQNILNCSMEKTGMSEASPLINIEHKLITFTPDPWGGQFTDPSYHIPVFYEIWAKYADDGREQFWLDCAKASRQYLHKSIHPVTGLNPDYNNYDGTLMHRGGVLGDAFRYDSWRVPMNIAMDYSWSCADREWQQQYANRIQNFLYEKGIDTFLDQYNIDGTEPADILEAGGYKKLRHSVGFVATSAAASLAATHVKSREFIERLWNTRHEPYDDGYFDAYYDGLVRLFALMHLSGRYRIIE
;
A
#
# COMPACT_ATOMS: atom_id res chain seq x y z
N MET A 1 54.28 -17.64 5.18
CA MET A 1 52.92 -18.23 5.06
C MET A 1 51.91 -17.26 5.62
N LYS A 2 51.30 -16.47 4.73
CA LYS A 2 50.22 -15.54 5.11
C LYS A 2 48.90 -16.23 4.78
N LYS A 3 48.05 -16.49 5.79
CA LYS A 3 46.68 -17.00 5.61
C LYS A 3 45.79 -15.82 5.29
N ASN A 4 45.24 -15.81 4.07
CA ASN A 4 44.13 -14.94 3.69
C ASN A 4 42.82 -15.52 4.28
N ILE A 5 42.21 -14.77 5.20
CA ILE A 5 40.87 -15.02 5.68
C ILE A 5 39.95 -14.28 4.73
N LEU A 6 39.19 -15.06 3.95
CA LEU A 6 38.12 -14.57 3.08
C LEU A 6 36.90 -14.32 3.96
N LEU A 7 36.56 -13.05 4.18
CA LEU A 7 35.33 -12.64 4.86
C LEU A 7 34.17 -12.77 3.86
N LEU A 8 33.35 -13.81 3.97
CA LEU A 8 32.09 -13.92 3.26
C LEU A 8 31.08 -13.00 3.96
N THR A 9 30.84 -11.86 3.38
CA THR A 9 29.67 -11.02 3.71
C THR A 9 28.40 -11.73 3.22
N MET A 10 27.67 -12.38 4.11
CA MET A 10 26.31 -12.79 3.85
C MET A 10 25.43 -11.53 3.74
N MET A 11 25.14 -11.12 2.51
CA MET A 11 24.02 -10.24 2.22
C MET A 11 22.73 -10.98 2.59
N GLY A 12 22.12 -10.60 3.70
CA GLY A 12 20.77 -11.01 4.03
C GLY A 12 19.79 -10.46 2.99
N MET A 13 19.34 -11.31 2.09
CA MET A 13 18.19 -11.01 1.23
C MET A 13 16.97 -10.81 2.13
N ALA A 14 16.51 -9.58 2.25
CA ALA A 14 15.18 -9.29 2.77
C ALA A 14 14.16 -9.91 1.81
N THR A 15 13.54 -11.01 2.22
CA THR A 15 12.45 -11.63 1.47
C THR A 15 11.24 -10.70 1.52
N SER A 16 10.93 -10.10 0.36
CA SER A 16 9.64 -9.46 0.13
C SER A 16 8.53 -10.49 0.28
N VAL A 17 7.46 -10.09 0.92
CA VAL A 17 6.33 -10.93 1.30
C VAL A 17 5.39 -11.04 0.12
N ALA A 18 5.24 -12.23 -0.42
CA ALA A 18 4.60 -12.55 -1.69
C ALA A 18 3.18 -13.13 -1.54
N LEU A 19 2.22 -12.60 -2.30
CA LEU A 19 0.87 -13.16 -2.49
C LEU A 19 0.78 -13.82 -3.88
N ALA A 20 0.90 -15.14 -3.93
CA ALA A 20 0.90 -15.91 -5.18
C ALA A 20 -0.50 -16.48 -5.45
N GLN A 21 -1.31 -15.83 -6.29
CA GLN A 21 -2.72 -16.24 -6.50
C GLN A 21 -3.30 -15.65 -7.79
N ASN A 22 -4.13 -16.42 -8.48
CA ASN A 22 -4.94 -15.96 -9.60
C ASN A 22 -6.31 -15.46 -9.15
N PRO A 23 -6.86 -14.38 -9.77
CA PRO A 23 -6.18 -13.47 -10.71
C PRO A 23 -5.02 -12.70 -10.11
N ILE A 24 -4.04 -12.33 -10.97
CA ILE A 24 -2.83 -11.60 -10.53
C ILE A 24 -3.11 -10.12 -10.22
N ILE A 25 -4.12 -9.52 -10.84
CA ILE A 25 -4.62 -8.17 -10.59
C ILE A 25 -6.00 -8.30 -9.93
N ARG A 26 -6.26 -7.55 -8.83
CA ARG A 26 -7.37 -7.82 -7.94
C ARG A 26 -8.30 -6.65 -7.67
N ASP A 27 -8.06 -5.50 -8.25
CA ASP A 27 -8.75 -4.23 -8.01
C ASP A 27 -9.40 -3.66 -9.27
N GLN A 28 -9.13 -4.25 -10.42
CA GLN A 28 -9.69 -3.88 -11.71
C GLN A 28 -9.78 -5.07 -12.66
N TYR A 29 -10.61 -4.95 -13.70
CA TYR A 29 -10.71 -5.94 -14.75
C TYR A 29 -9.56 -5.77 -15.74
N THR A 30 -8.84 -6.85 -16.02
CA THR A 30 -7.67 -6.85 -16.90
C THR A 30 -7.72 -8.05 -17.84
N ALA A 31 -7.41 -7.83 -19.10
CA ALA A 31 -7.47 -8.83 -20.13
C ALA A 31 -6.22 -8.83 -21.02
N ASP A 32 -6.14 -9.81 -21.93
CA ASP A 32 -5.13 -9.85 -22.98
C ASP A 32 -3.69 -9.61 -22.47
N PRO A 33 -3.24 -10.30 -21.40
CA PRO A 33 -2.03 -9.92 -20.68
C PRO A 33 -0.77 -10.20 -21.48
N THR A 34 -0.17 -9.16 -22.03
CA THR A 34 1.17 -9.26 -22.60
C THR A 34 2.22 -9.12 -21.52
N ALA A 35 2.95 -10.20 -21.27
CA ALA A 35 4.04 -10.27 -20.31
C ALA A 35 5.40 -10.17 -20.98
N ARG A 36 6.29 -9.35 -20.43
CA ARG A 36 7.66 -9.13 -20.90
C ARG A 36 8.63 -9.01 -19.72
N VAL A 37 9.88 -9.39 -19.94
CA VAL A 37 10.94 -9.23 -18.94
C VAL A 37 11.86 -8.11 -19.38
N PHE A 38 11.94 -7.04 -18.58
CA PHE A 38 12.87 -5.94 -18.79
C PHE A 38 13.72 -5.73 -17.55
N ASN A 39 15.02 -5.58 -17.71
CA ASN A 39 15.96 -5.34 -16.60
C ASN A 39 15.84 -6.35 -15.44
N GLY A 40 15.52 -7.62 -15.76
CA GLY A 40 15.36 -8.69 -14.76
C GLY A 40 14.06 -8.65 -13.96
N LYS A 41 13.11 -7.80 -14.34
CA LYS A 41 11.78 -7.64 -13.70
C LYS A 41 10.68 -8.01 -14.72
N MET A 42 9.62 -8.66 -14.23
CA MET A 42 8.45 -8.98 -15.04
C MET A 42 7.55 -7.75 -15.17
N TYR A 43 7.07 -7.47 -16.38
CA TYR A 43 6.07 -6.45 -16.69
C TYR A 43 4.89 -7.11 -17.38
N VAL A 44 3.68 -6.67 -17.06
CA VAL A 44 2.44 -7.10 -17.72
C VAL A 44 1.69 -5.86 -18.20
N TYR A 45 1.33 -5.85 -19.47
CA TYR A 45 0.58 -4.81 -20.14
C TYR A 45 -0.77 -5.39 -20.57
N PRO A 46 -1.79 -5.36 -19.74
CA PRO A 46 -3.12 -5.84 -20.10
C PRO A 46 -3.96 -4.76 -20.76
N SER A 47 -5.02 -5.17 -21.45
CA SER A 47 -6.18 -4.32 -21.71
C SER A 47 -6.93 -4.07 -20.40
N HIS A 48 -7.54 -2.90 -20.25
CA HIS A 48 -8.34 -2.54 -19.08
C HIS A 48 -9.83 -2.60 -19.44
N ASP A 49 -10.49 -3.70 -19.07
CA ASP A 49 -11.93 -3.88 -19.32
C ASP A 49 -12.76 -3.00 -18.40
N ILE A 50 -13.73 -2.29 -18.96
CA ILE A 50 -14.69 -1.45 -18.21
C ILE A 50 -16.12 -1.70 -18.68
N VAL A 51 -17.09 -1.34 -17.84
CA VAL A 51 -18.48 -1.21 -18.31
C VAL A 51 -18.56 -0.01 -19.25
N SER A 52 -19.15 -0.21 -20.43
CA SER A 52 -19.22 0.86 -21.45
C SER A 52 -19.87 2.14 -20.91
N PRO A 53 -19.19 3.29 -20.94
CA PRO A 53 -19.79 4.55 -20.49
C PRO A 53 -20.84 5.13 -21.45
N VAL A 54 -20.81 4.71 -22.73
CA VAL A 54 -21.71 5.24 -23.77
C VAL A 54 -22.87 4.31 -24.08
N GLU A 55 -22.70 3.01 -23.89
CA GLU A 55 -23.70 1.99 -24.15
C GLU A 55 -23.66 0.92 -23.05
N PRO A 56 -24.01 1.25 -21.79
CA PRO A 56 -23.82 0.33 -20.65
C PRO A 56 -24.68 -0.96 -20.76
N GLU A 57 -25.76 -0.92 -21.51
CA GLU A 57 -26.61 -2.09 -21.80
C GLU A 57 -26.04 -2.99 -22.88
N LYS A 58 -25.07 -2.52 -23.68
CA LYS A 58 -24.44 -3.28 -24.75
C LYS A 58 -23.39 -4.21 -24.14
N LYS A 59 -23.70 -5.48 -24.14
CA LYS A 59 -22.81 -6.53 -23.65
C LYS A 59 -21.67 -6.80 -24.64
N TRP A 60 -20.70 -5.88 -24.71
CA TRP A 60 -19.57 -5.93 -25.62
C TRP A 60 -18.27 -5.49 -24.94
N PHE A 61 -17.13 -5.75 -25.57
CA PHE A 61 -15.82 -5.31 -25.10
C PHE A 61 -15.75 -3.78 -25.04
N SER A 62 -15.29 -3.24 -23.91
CA SER A 62 -15.14 -1.80 -23.72
C SER A 62 -13.87 -1.53 -22.93
N MET A 63 -12.92 -0.79 -23.51
CA MET A 63 -11.60 -0.50 -22.94
C MET A 63 -11.17 0.90 -23.36
N GLU A 64 -10.82 1.75 -22.37
CA GLU A 64 -10.44 3.14 -22.60
C GLU A 64 -8.92 3.35 -22.63
N ASP A 65 -8.19 2.55 -21.88
CA ASP A 65 -6.78 2.77 -21.59
C ASP A 65 -6.04 1.47 -21.29
N TYR A 66 -4.75 1.63 -21.02
CA TYR A 66 -3.84 0.57 -20.61
C TYR A 66 -3.08 0.97 -19.36
N HIS A 67 -2.99 0.05 -18.41
CA HIS A 67 -2.07 0.10 -17.29
C HIS A 67 -0.81 -0.72 -17.58
N VAL A 68 0.22 -0.53 -16.78
CA VAL A 68 1.35 -1.46 -16.71
C VAL A 68 1.58 -1.90 -15.28
N PHE A 69 1.72 -3.20 -15.11
CA PHE A 69 2.00 -3.83 -13.82
C PHE A 69 3.38 -4.45 -13.84
N SER A 70 4.10 -4.40 -12.72
CA SER A 70 5.39 -5.05 -12.62
C SER A 70 5.55 -5.90 -11.36
N SER A 71 6.39 -6.95 -11.44
CA SER A 71 6.67 -7.84 -10.33
C SER A 71 8.08 -8.41 -10.40
N GLU A 72 8.74 -8.53 -9.26
CA GLU A 72 10.03 -9.22 -9.14
C GLU A 72 9.88 -10.71 -8.78
N ASN A 73 8.68 -11.15 -8.39
CA ASN A 73 8.43 -12.49 -7.85
C ASN A 73 7.16 -13.17 -8.38
N LEU A 74 6.44 -12.53 -9.31
CA LEU A 74 5.18 -12.96 -9.93
C LEU A 74 3.98 -13.03 -8.97
N THR A 75 4.11 -12.43 -7.79
CA THR A 75 3.12 -12.54 -6.74
C THR A 75 2.69 -11.16 -6.24
N ASP A 76 3.65 -10.27 -6.06
CA ASP A 76 3.41 -8.88 -5.68
C ASP A 76 3.50 -8.03 -6.94
N TRP A 77 2.39 -7.41 -7.30
CA TRP A 77 2.28 -6.59 -8.49
C TRP A 77 2.13 -5.12 -8.11
N THR A 78 2.90 -4.28 -8.78
CA THR A 78 2.81 -2.82 -8.64
C THR A 78 2.13 -2.28 -9.87
N ASP A 79 1.00 -1.58 -9.71
CA ASP A 79 0.37 -0.78 -10.75
C ASP A 79 1.13 0.55 -10.90
N HIS A 80 1.58 0.85 -12.11
CA HIS A 80 2.24 2.11 -12.46
C HIS A 80 1.26 3.13 -13.04
N GLY A 81 -0.03 2.80 -13.09
CA GLY A 81 -1.09 3.64 -13.60
C GLY A 81 -1.23 3.59 -15.12
N VAL A 82 -2.06 4.49 -15.62
CA VAL A 82 -2.41 4.58 -17.05
C VAL A 82 -1.22 5.06 -17.87
N ILE A 83 -0.81 4.25 -18.85
CA ILE A 83 0.30 4.54 -19.75
C ILE A 83 -0.12 5.11 -21.10
N VAL A 84 -1.26 4.66 -21.64
CA VAL A 84 -1.87 5.16 -22.88
C VAL A 84 -3.39 5.15 -22.72
N THR A 85 -4.06 6.23 -23.15
CA THR A 85 -5.53 6.30 -23.17
C THR A 85 -6.03 6.82 -24.51
N GLN A 86 -7.18 6.36 -24.99
CA GLN A 86 -7.80 6.80 -26.24
C GLN A 86 -7.90 8.33 -26.38
N ASN A 87 -8.07 9.03 -25.26
CA ASN A 87 -8.23 10.48 -25.22
C ASN A 87 -6.95 11.26 -25.55
N LYS A 88 -5.78 10.63 -25.40
CA LYS A 88 -4.44 11.22 -25.67
C LYS A 88 -3.85 10.79 -27.02
N VAL A 89 -4.44 9.81 -27.71
CA VAL A 89 -3.96 9.35 -29.01
C VAL A 89 -4.59 10.15 -30.14
N PRO A 90 -3.81 10.91 -30.95
CA PRO A 90 -4.35 11.90 -31.89
C PRO A 90 -5.28 11.35 -32.95
N TRP A 91 -5.07 10.11 -33.41
CA TRP A 91 -5.80 9.48 -34.51
C TRP A 91 -6.96 8.57 -34.02
N VAL A 92 -7.05 8.28 -32.73
CA VAL A 92 -8.08 7.38 -32.15
C VAL A 92 -9.39 8.12 -31.92
N LYS A 93 -10.49 7.45 -32.20
CA LYS A 93 -11.86 7.93 -31.93
C LYS A 93 -12.11 7.90 -30.41
N ARG A 94 -12.41 9.05 -29.82
CA ARG A 94 -12.47 9.26 -28.35
C ARG A 94 -13.59 8.51 -27.62
N ASP A 95 -14.62 8.08 -28.30
CA ASP A 95 -15.78 7.38 -27.75
C ASP A 95 -15.87 5.95 -28.27
N SER A 96 -14.77 5.41 -28.77
CA SER A 96 -14.73 4.04 -29.31
C SER A 96 -14.64 2.97 -28.25
N TYR A 97 -13.97 3.27 -27.14
CA TYR A 97 -13.68 2.32 -26.06
C TYR A 97 -13.14 0.98 -26.59
N ALA A 98 -12.27 1.06 -27.59
CA ALA A 98 -11.74 -0.07 -28.33
C ALA A 98 -10.21 -0.11 -28.30
N MET A 99 -9.62 0.09 -27.11
CA MET A 99 -8.19 -0.05 -26.83
C MET A 99 -7.91 -1.51 -26.45
N TRP A 100 -7.88 -2.39 -27.49
CA TRP A 100 -7.84 -3.85 -27.31
C TRP A 100 -6.43 -4.38 -27.09
N ALA A 101 -6.20 -5.69 -27.27
CA ALA A 101 -4.99 -6.39 -26.88
C ALA A 101 -3.67 -5.71 -27.33
N PRO A 102 -2.75 -5.34 -26.41
CA PRO A 102 -1.52 -4.65 -26.69
C PRO A 102 -0.29 -5.56 -26.73
N ASP A 103 0.84 -5.03 -27.16
CA ASP A 103 2.17 -5.61 -26.93
C ASP A 103 3.22 -4.53 -26.60
N CYS A 104 4.31 -4.92 -25.93
CA CYS A 104 5.41 -4.02 -25.61
C CYS A 104 6.77 -4.71 -25.80
N VAL A 105 7.71 -4.07 -26.48
CA VAL A 105 9.08 -4.57 -26.65
C VAL A 105 10.12 -3.47 -26.43
N GLU A 106 11.33 -3.85 -26.05
CA GLU A 106 12.45 -2.93 -25.92
C GLU A 106 13.40 -3.09 -27.15
N LYS A 107 13.81 -1.99 -27.76
CA LYS A 107 14.89 -1.97 -28.75
C LYS A 107 15.69 -0.67 -28.67
N GLY A 108 17.00 -0.82 -28.50
CA GLY A 108 17.92 0.32 -28.51
C GLY A 108 17.68 1.35 -27.39
N GLY A 109 17.26 0.92 -26.22
CA GLY A 109 16.99 1.76 -25.05
C GLY A 109 15.67 2.53 -25.15
N ASN A 110 14.78 2.12 -26.06
CA ASN A 110 13.40 2.60 -26.14
C ASN A 110 12.43 1.44 -25.98
N TYR A 111 11.30 1.74 -25.36
CA TYR A 111 10.19 0.81 -25.20
C TYR A 111 9.10 1.20 -26.20
N TYR A 112 8.65 0.25 -27.01
CA TYR A 112 7.65 0.43 -28.05
C TYR A 112 6.40 -0.34 -27.65
N PHE A 113 5.35 0.41 -27.35
CA PHE A 113 4.04 -0.12 -26.95
C PHE A 113 3.10 -0.08 -28.15
N TYR A 114 2.67 -1.25 -28.62
CA TYR A 114 1.77 -1.44 -29.76
C TYR A 114 0.35 -1.68 -29.27
N PHE A 115 -0.61 -1.02 -29.88
CA PHE A 115 -2.01 -1.14 -29.51
C PHE A 115 -2.94 -0.96 -30.71
N PRO A 116 -4.01 -1.78 -30.84
CA PRO A 116 -5.04 -1.57 -31.83
C PRO A 116 -6.05 -0.54 -31.30
N ALA A 117 -6.60 0.27 -32.21
CA ALA A 117 -7.68 1.18 -31.87
C ALA A 117 -8.51 1.57 -33.09
N ALA A 118 -9.76 1.98 -32.88
CA ALA A 118 -10.63 2.49 -33.91
C ALA A 118 -10.18 3.91 -34.35
N PRO A 119 -9.88 4.15 -35.65
CA PRO A 119 -9.46 5.46 -36.10
C PRO A 119 -10.60 6.47 -36.17
N ARG A 120 -10.26 7.78 -36.11
CA ARG A 120 -11.20 8.89 -36.33
C ARG A 120 -11.63 8.93 -37.81
N GLY A 121 -12.80 9.52 -38.05
CA GLY A 121 -13.37 9.73 -39.37
C GLY A 121 -14.11 8.52 -39.88
N GLU A 122 -14.24 8.45 -41.22
CA GLU A 122 -15.09 7.44 -41.90
C GLU A 122 -14.41 6.07 -42.09
N LYS A 123 -13.11 5.95 -41.75
CA LYS A 123 -12.39 4.68 -41.84
C LYS A 123 -13.00 3.66 -40.84
N LYS A 124 -13.50 2.57 -41.39
CA LYS A 124 -13.96 1.43 -40.61
C LYS A 124 -12.80 0.48 -40.28
N GLY A 125 -12.91 -0.24 -39.16
CA GLY A 125 -11.92 -1.23 -38.73
C GLY A 125 -10.94 -0.67 -37.71
N PHE A 126 -9.80 -1.32 -37.59
CA PHE A 126 -8.76 -0.99 -36.60
C PHE A 126 -7.43 -0.65 -37.29
N GLY A 127 -6.72 0.30 -36.71
CA GLY A 127 -5.31 0.53 -36.99
C GLY A 127 -4.47 0.15 -35.78
N VAL A 128 -3.22 -0.23 -36.01
CA VAL A 128 -2.28 -0.49 -34.90
C VAL A 128 -1.37 0.74 -34.73
N GLY A 129 -1.43 1.34 -33.55
CA GLY A 129 -0.59 2.46 -33.12
C GLY A 129 0.66 2.00 -32.39
N VAL A 130 1.60 2.94 -32.27
CA VAL A 130 2.81 2.78 -31.47
C VAL A 130 2.91 3.97 -30.50
N ALA A 131 3.25 3.70 -29.25
CA ALA A 131 3.67 4.71 -28.28
C ALA A 131 5.07 4.38 -27.78
N ILE A 132 5.89 5.40 -27.50
CA ILE A 132 7.32 5.22 -27.23
C ILE A 132 7.65 5.79 -25.84
N ALA A 133 8.45 5.07 -25.06
CA ALA A 133 8.96 5.51 -23.76
C ALA A 133 10.45 5.21 -23.59
N LYS A 134 11.06 5.82 -22.57
CA LYS A 134 12.44 5.53 -22.11
C LYS A 134 12.48 4.57 -20.93
N SER A 135 11.35 4.27 -20.34
CA SER A 135 11.17 3.32 -19.24
C SER A 135 10.00 2.37 -19.55
N PRO A 136 10.05 1.12 -19.10
CA PRO A 136 8.94 0.18 -19.27
C PRO A 136 7.65 0.63 -18.56
N GLU A 137 7.74 1.48 -17.54
CA GLU A 137 6.60 2.09 -16.86
C GLU A 137 6.07 3.36 -17.56
N GLY A 138 6.73 3.83 -18.63
CA GLY A 138 6.38 5.06 -19.32
C GLY A 138 7.17 6.29 -18.80
N PRO A 139 6.67 7.52 -19.04
CA PRO A 139 5.46 7.85 -19.80
C PRO A 139 5.61 7.54 -21.30
N PHE A 140 4.58 6.91 -21.88
CA PHE A 140 4.54 6.58 -23.30
C PHE A 140 3.96 7.72 -24.13
N GLN A 141 4.63 8.08 -25.23
CA GLN A 141 4.20 9.12 -26.15
C GLN A 141 3.63 8.47 -27.43
N PRO A 142 2.31 8.57 -27.68
CA PRO A 142 1.69 7.98 -28.86
C PRO A 142 2.10 8.70 -30.15
N MET A 143 2.29 7.93 -31.21
CA MET A 143 2.55 8.46 -32.56
C MET A 143 1.29 9.10 -33.15
N TRP A 144 1.50 10.03 -34.10
CA TRP A 144 0.44 10.81 -34.76
C TRP A 144 -0.51 9.98 -35.63
N ARG A 145 -0.09 8.81 -36.07
CA ARG A 145 -0.82 7.92 -36.99
C ARG A 145 -0.50 6.47 -36.68
N PRO A 146 -1.39 5.54 -37.04
CA PRO A 146 -1.08 4.11 -36.94
C PRO A 146 0.01 3.73 -37.97
N ILE A 147 0.55 2.52 -37.81
CA ILE A 147 1.50 1.95 -38.79
C ILE A 147 0.79 1.80 -40.14
N GLU A 148 1.36 2.37 -41.17
CA GLU A 148 0.84 2.32 -42.53
C GLU A 148 0.89 0.90 -43.09
N GLY A 149 -0.21 0.45 -43.70
CA GLY A 149 -0.33 -0.90 -44.26
C GLY A 149 -0.70 -2.01 -43.24
N LEU A 150 -0.80 -1.68 -41.96
CA LEU A 150 -1.19 -2.61 -40.91
C LEU A 150 -2.62 -2.28 -40.45
N ASN A 151 -3.59 -3.14 -40.83
CA ASN A 151 -5.00 -3.02 -40.47
C ASN A 151 -5.40 -4.29 -39.74
N GLY A 152 -5.86 -4.15 -38.47
CA GLY A 152 -6.25 -5.29 -37.64
C GLY A 152 -6.06 -5.03 -36.16
N ILE A 153 -6.02 -6.11 -35.41
CA ILE A 153 -5.97 -6.13 -33.94
C ILE A 153 -4.83 -7.05 -33.47
N ASP A 154 -4.59 -7.04 -32.17
CA ASP A 154 -3.72 -7.98 -31.47
C ASP A 154 -2.28 -8.04 -32.01
N PRO A 155 -1.59 -6.90 -32.08
CA PRO A 155 -0.20 -6.90 -32.49
C PRO A 155 0.66 -7.69 -31.50
N CYS A 156 1.57 -8.51 -32.04
CA CYS A 156 2.66 -9.10 -31.28
C CYS A 156 3.98 -8.84 -32.02
N VAL A 157 5.01 -8.41 -31.31
CA VAL A 157 6.32 -8.11 -31.88
C VAL A 157 7.38 -9.04 -31.31
N LEU A 158 8.13 -9.67 -32.20
CA LEU A 158 9.31 -10.46 -31.91
C LEU A 158 10.54 -9.71 -32.38
N ILE A 159 11.52 -9.48 -31.53
CA ILE A 159 12.88 -9.14 -31.91
C ILE A 159 13.66 -10.45 -31.96
N ASP A 160 14.03 -10.88 -33.13
CA ASP A 160 14.68 -12.17 -33.33
C ASP A 160 16.08 -12.17 -32.71
N PRO A 161 16.34 -13.02 -31.69
CA PRO A 161 17.68 -13.09 -31.09
C PRO A 161 18.77 -13.57 -32.00
N LYS A 162 18.45 -14.18 -33.19
CA LYS A 162 19.43 -14.68 -34.14
C LYS A 162 20.02 -13.56 -34.98
N ASP A 163 19.20 -12.60 -35.45
CA ASP A 163 19.66 -11.59 -36.39
C ASP A 163 19.34 -10.15 -35.96
N GLY A 164 18.65 -9.96 -34.84
CA GLY A 164 18.27 -8.66 -34.29
C GLY A 164 17.17 -7.95 -35.05
N LYS A 165 16.58 -8.58 -36.08
CA LYS A 165 15.47 -7.99 -36.84
C LYS A 165 14.17 -8.10 -36.07
N SER A 166 13.27 -7.18 -36.37
CA SER A 166 11.95 -7.13 -35.70
C SER A 166 10.87 -7.58 -36.67
N TYR A 167 9.98 -8.43 -36.14
CA TYR A 167 8.85 -8.99 -36.85
C TYR A 167 7.57 -8.65 -36.10
N ILE A 168 6.51 -8.30 -36.82
CA ILE A 168 5.20 -8.02 -36.26
C ILE A 168 4.17 -9.00 -36.82
N TYR A 169 3.31 -9.51 -35.90
CA TYR A 169 2.21 -10.40 -36.20
C TYR A 169 0.93 -9.74 -35.72
N TRP A 170 -0.19 -9.96 -36.41
CA TRP A 170 -1.47 -9.39 -36.06
C TRP A 170 -2.64 -10.18 -36.65
N ALA A 171 -3.82 -9.97 -36.09
CA ALA A 171 -5.07 -10.51 -36.62
C ALA A 171 -5.80 -9.46 -37.48
N GLY A 172 -6.35 -9.92 -38.57
CA GLY A 172 -7.17 -9.14 -39.49
C GLY A 172 -8.11 -10.11 -40.21
N MET A 173 -8.49 -9.93 -41.45
CA MET A 173 -9.20 -10.98 -42.19
C MET A 173 -8.25 -12.17 -42.45
N GLY A 174 -7.79 -12.82 -41.36
CA GLY A 174 -6.75 -13.83 -41.28
C GLY A 174 -5.64 -13.41 -40.31
N MET A 175 -4.62 -14.26 -40.18
CA MET A 175 -3.41 -13.96 -39.41
C MET A 175 -2.32 -13.49 -40.35
N TRP A 176 -1.67 -12.40 -40.00
CA TRP A 176 -0.70 -11.68 -40.83
C TRP A 176 0.63 -11.55 -40.12
N MET A 177 1.69 -11.41 -40.90
CA MET A 177 3.04 -11.17 -40.39
C MET A 177 3.82 -10.29 -41.39
N ALA A 178 4.75 -9.49 -40.86
CA ALA A 178 5.67 -8.66 -41.66
C ALA A 178 6.94 -8.36 -40.86
N ARG A 179 7.97 -7.91 -41.56
CA ARG A 179 9.17 -7.37 -40.94
C ARG A 179 8.97 -5.88 -40.68
N LEU A 180 9.39 -5.40 -39.49
CA LEU A 180 9.48 -3.99 -39.13
C LEU A 180 10.85 -3.41 -39.55
N LYS A 181 10.89 -2.12 -39.90
CA LYS A 181 12.14 -1.35 -39.99
C LYS A 181 12.78 -1.18 -38.60
N ASP A 182 14.04 -0.80 -38.55
CA ASP A 182 14.75 -0.56 -37.29
C ASP A 182 14.15 0.55 -36.44
N ASN A 183 13.37 1.47 -37.05
CA ASN A 183 12.65 2.50 -36.30
C ASN A 183 11.42 1.94 -35.52
N MET A 184 11.06 0.67 -35.71
CA MET A 184 9.97 -0.04 -35.03
C MET A 184 8.55 0.51 -35.32
N MET A 185 8.40 1.43 -36.29
CA MET A 185 7.15 2.15 -36.56
C MET A 185 6.65 1.99 -38.00
N GLU A 186 7.42 1.32 -38.83
CA GLU A 186 7.12 1.14 -40.26
C GLU A 186 7.41 -0.29 -40.69
N LEU A 187 6.62 -0.80 -41.65
CA LEU A 187 6.87 -2.09 -42.24
C LEU A 187 8.10 -2.02 -43.18
N ASP A 188 8.98 -3.04 -43.10
CA ASP A 188 10.13 -3.23 -44.00
C ASP A 188 9.84 -4.30 -45.07
N SER A 189 8.78 -5.07 -44.92
CA SER A 189 8.32 -6.03 -45.92
C SER A 189 6.83 -5.85 -46.19
N LYS A 190 6.36 -6.41 -47.31
CA LYS A 190 4.91 -6.55 -47.53
C LYS A 190 4.34 -7.53 -46.51
N PRO A 191 3.10 -7.29 -46.01
CA PRO A 191 2.39 -8.26 -45.22
C PRO A 191 2.22 -9.59 -45.93
N GLU A 192 2.48 -10.68 -45.19
CA GLU A 192 2.26 -12.06 -45.63
C GLU A 192 1.25 -12.72 -44.70
N GLN A 193 0.35 -13.51 -45.27
CA GLN A 193 -0.60 -14.26 -44.47
C GLN A 193 0.05 -15.52 -43.92
N VAL A 194 -0.15 -15.79 -42.63
CA VAL A 194 0.28 -17.03 -41.98
C VAL A 194 -0.52 -18.20 -42.56
N LYS A 195 0.19 -19.21 -43.08
CA LYS A 195 -0.42 -20.38 -43.71
C LYS A 195 -0.37 -21.61 -42.81
N ASN A 196 -1.14 -22.61 -43.15
CA ASN A 196 -1.16 -23.93 -42.50
C ASN A 196 -1.66 -23.92 -41.01
N LEU A 197 -2.45 -22.92 -40.63
CA LEU A 197 -3.17 -22.91 -39.35
C LEU A 197 -4.45 -23.74 -39.48
N PRO A 198 -4.94 -24.36 -38.38
CA PRO A 198 -6.19 -25.12 -38.41
C PRO A 198 -7.39 -24.20 -38.66
N GLU A 199 -8.46 -24.74 -39.23
CA GLU A 199 -9.71 -24.00 -39.32
C GLU A 199 -10.22 -23.66 -37.90
N GLY A 200 -10.79 -22.45 -37.71
CA GLY A 200 -11.27 -21.97 -36.41
C GLY A 200 -10.27 -21.11 -35.62
N PHE A 201 -9.05 -20.87 -36.12
CA PHE A 201 -8.24 -19.79 -35.55
C PHE A 201 -8.95 -18.44 -35.73
N LYS A 202 -8.74 -17.51 -34.76
CA LYS A 202 -9.45 -16.22 -34.79
C LYS A 202 -8.51 -15.01 -34.73
N GLU A 203 -7.74 -14.88 -33.67
CA GLU A 203 -7.05 -13.66 -33.27
C GLU A 203 -5.85 -13.99 -32.36
N GLY A 204 -5.28 -12.98 -31.68
CA GLY A 204 -4.38 -13.14 -30.54
C GLY A 204 -3.06 -13.86 -30.82
N PRO A 205 -2.32 -13.57 -31.92
CA PRO A 205 -1.02 -14.21 -32.14
C PRO A 205 -0.02 -13.79 -31.06
N PHE A 206 0.73 -14.76 -30.53
CA PHE A 206 1.92 -14.48 -29.74
C PHE A 206 3.08 -15.34 -30.22
N VAL A 207 4.25 -14.73 -30.46
CA VAL A 207 5.39 -15.43 -31.03
C VAL A 207 6.62 -15.26 -30.17
N PHE A 208 7.30 -16.38 -29.90
CA PHE A 208 8.57 -16.39 -29.18
C PHE A 208 9.54 -17.40 -29.78
N GLU A 209 10.82 -17.19 -29.52
CA GLU A 209 11.89 -18.12 -29.89
C GLU A 209 12.35 -18.91 -28.67
N ARG A 210 12.59 -20.21 -28.85
CA ARG A 210 13.22 -21.06 -27.88
C ARG A 210 14.08 -22.14 -28.54
N GLN A 211 15.36 -22.19 -28.20
CA GLN A 211 16.32 -23.19 -28.69
C GLN A 211 16.35 -23.32 -30.23
N GLY A 212 16.26 -22.18 -30.90
CA GLY A 212 16.32 -22.14 -32.36
C GLY A 212 15.01 -22.43 -33.08
N LYS A 213 13.92 -22.68 -32.36
CA LYS A 213 12.58 -22.88 -32.91
C LYS A 213 11.68 -21.70 -32.59
N TYR A 214 10.80 -21.34 -33.49
CA TYR A 214 9.79 -20.28 -33.31
C TYR A 214 8.46 -20.92 -33.03
N TYR A 215 7.85 -20.47 -31.92
CA TYR A 215 6.54 -20.88 -31.49
C TYR A 215 5.54 -19.80 -31.84
N TYR A 216 4.63 -20.10 -32.74
CA TYR A 216 3.49 -19.27 -33.14
C TYR A 216 2.26 -19.76 -32.36
N THR A 217 1.84 -19.02 -31.33
CA THR A 217 0.75 -19.40 -30.45
C THR A 217 -0.47 -18.52 -30.70
N PHE A 218 -1.68 -19.06 -30.54
CA PHE A 218 -2.92 -18.35 -30.92
C PHE A 218 -4.15 -18.95 -30.24
N PRO A 219 -5.21 -18.15 -29.99
CA PRO A 219 -6.56 -18.63 -29.71
C PRO A 219 -7.14 -19.45 -30.85
N TRP A 220 -7.80 -20.53 -30.52
CA TRP A 220 -8.39 -21.46 -31.49
C TRP A 220 -9.76 -21.95 -31.03
N VAL A 221 -10.81 -21.65 -31.78
CA VAL A 221 -12.15 -22.18 -31.55
C VAL A 221 -12.24 -23.59 -32.15
N ARG A 222 -12.06 -24.58 -31.28
CA ARG A 222 -12.19 -26.00 -31.64
C ARG A 222 -13.60 -26.49 -31.49
N ASP A 223 -14.22 -26.18 -30.33
CA ASP A 223 -15.54 -26.73 -29.99
C ASP A 223 -16.56 -25.58 -29.80
N SER A 224 -16.51 -24.79 -28.74
CA SER A 224 -17.48 -23.75 -28.45
C SER A 224 -16.88 -22.36 -28.14
N THR A 225 -15.76 -22.31 -27.44
CA THR A 225 -15.04 -21.10 -27.09
C THR A 225 -13.57 -21.22 -27.50
N GLU A 226 -12.75 -20.26 -27.13
CA GLU A 226 -11.33 -20.29 -27.47
C GLU A 226 -10.51 -21.19 -26.54
N THR A 227 -9.79 -22.14 -27.15
CA THR A 227 -8.61 -22.80 -26.54
C THR A 227 -7.38 -21.97 -26.87
N LEU A 228 -6.24 -22.26 -26.24
CA LEU A 228 -4.94 -21.80 -26.69
C LEU A 228 -4.21 -22.93 -27.40
N ALA A 229 -3.75 -22.66 -28.62
CA ALA A 229 -3.06 -23.60 -29.46
C ALA A 229 -1.73 -23.05 -29.99
N TYR A 230 -0.92 -23.90 -30.63
CA TYR A 230 0.36 -23.45 -31.18
C TYR A 230 0.79 -24.25 -32.40
N ALA A 231 1.62 -23.60 -33.20
CA ALA A 231 2.39 -24.16 -34.28
C ALA A 231 3.87 -23.83 -34.11
N MET A 232 4.76 -24.59 -34.73
CA MET A 232 6.21 -24.39 -34.63
C MET A 232 6.83 -24.26 -36.03
N GLY A 233 7.91 -23.46 -36.15
CA GLY A 233 8.66 -23.27 -37.37
C GLY A 233 10.14 -23.05 -37.08
N ASP A 234 10.93 -23.01 -38.20
CA ASP A 234 12.38 -22.78 -38.16
C ASP A 234 12.77 -21.34 -38.45
N SER A 235 11.81 -20.51 -38.78
CA SER A 235 11.96 -19.09 -39.13
C SER A 235 10.85 -18.26 -38.48
N PRO A 236 11.13 -16.97 -38.14
CA PRO A 236 10.09 -16.07 -37.63
C PRO A 236 8.97 -15.81 -38.67
N MET A 237 9.21 -16.02 -39.95
CA MET A 237 8.21 -15.92 -41.03
C MET A 237 7.61 -17.27 -41.43
N GLY A 238 7.86 -18.32 -40.62
CA GLY A 238 7.38 -19.67 -40.91
C GLY A 238 8.19 -20.37 -42.02
N PRO A 239 7.64 -21.42 -42.67
CA PRO A 239 6.29 -21.95 -42.40
C PRO A 239 6.14 -22.53 -40.99
N PHE A 240 4.92 -22.45 -40.45
CA PHE A 240 4.57 -23.01 -39.14
C PHE A 240 3.77 -24.30 -39.32
N GLU A 241 4.07 -25.32 -38.52
CA GLU A 241 3.38 -26.58 -38.45
C GLU A 241 2.60 -26.69 -37.15
N PHE A 242 1.29 -26.93 -37.22
CA PHE A 242 0.44 -27.06 -36.04
C PHE A 242 0.90 -28.23 -35.15
N LYS A 243 1.02 -28.01 -33.86
CA LYS A 243 1.52 -28.98 -32.86
C LYS A 243 0.49 -29.39 -31.80
N GLY A 244 -0.50 -28.56 -31.51
CA GLY A 244 -1.55 -28.95 -30.57
C GLY A 244 -2.06 -27.81 -29.69
N VAL A 245 -2.70 -28.21 -28.58
CA VAL A 245 -3.36 -27.32 -27.61
C VAL A 245 -2.45 -27.06 -26.43
N ILE A 246 -2.30 -25.79 -26.07
CA ILE A 246 -1.59 -25.33 -24.87
C ILE A 246 -2.51 -25.41 -23.64
N MET A 247 -3.75 -24.92 -23.79
CA MET A 247 -4.76 -24.89 -22.72
C MET A 247 -6.16 -25.08 -23.32
N ASP A 248 -7.01 -25.86 -22.65
CA ASP A 248 -8.40 -26.05 -23.06
C ASP A 248 -9.23 -24.78 -22.87
N GLU A 249 -10.48 -24.83 -23.34
CA GLU A 249 -11.48 -23.80 -23.11
C GLU A 249 -11.60 -23.43 -21.61
N SER A 250 -11.94 -22.18 -21.34
CA SER A 250 -12.16 -21.71 -19.97
C SER A 250 -13.26 -22.52 -19.28
N PRO A 251 -13.01 -23.06 -18.08
CA PRO A 251 -14.04 -23.81 -17.34
C PRO A 251 -15.20 -22.92 -16.86
N VAL A 252 -15.06 -21.60 -16.95
CA VAL A 252 -16.06 -20.60 -16.55
C VAL A 252 -16.69 -19.91 -17.76
N ALA A 253 -16.58 -20.54 -18.94
CA ALA A 253 -17.19 -20.08 -20.19
C ALA A 253 -16.78 -18.66 -20.63
N CYS A 254 -15.56 -18.21 -20.30
CA CYS A 254 -14.99 -17.04 -20.93
C CYS A 254 -14.80 -17.32 -22.42
N TRP A 255 -15.41 -16.52 -23.27
CA TRP A 255 -15.42 -16.80 -24.71
C TRP A 255 -14.02 -16.60 -25.31
N THR A 256 -13.34 -15.47 -24.96
CA THR A 256 -11.96 -15.20 -25.42
C THR A 256 -10.92 -15.79 -24.48
N ASN A 257 -9.76 -16.11 -25.04
CA ASN A 257 -8.61 -16.61 -24.28
C ASN A 257 -7.29 -16.08 -24.88
N HIS A 258 -6.99 -14.81 -24.67
CA HIS A 258 -5.77 -14.18 -25.17
C HIS A 258 -4.62 -14.35 -24.16
N HIS A 259 -3.36 -14.44 -24.67
CA HIS A 259 -2.25 -14.89 -23.85
C HIS A 259 -0.88 -14.29 -24.25
N SER A 260 0.11 -14.54 -23.37
CA SER A 260 1.54 -14.41 -23.69
C SER A 260 2.34 -15.50 -22.97
N ILE A 261 3.51 -15.83 -23.50
CA ILE A 261 4.41 -16.85 -22.98
C ILE A 261 5.81 -16.27 -22.82
N VAL A 262 6.35 -16.34 -21.59
CA VAL A 262 7.62 -15.69 -21.25
C VAL A 262 8.46 -16.52 -20.30
N GLU A 263 9.77 -16.48 -20.47
CA GLU A 263 10.73 -17.04 -19.53
C GLU A 263 11.11 -15.99 -18.47
N TYR A 264 11.06 -16.40 -17.21
CA TYR A 264 11.49 -15.56 -16.10
C TYR A 264 12.22 -16.38 -15.04
N LYS A 265 13.46 -15.98 -14.73
CA LYS A 265 14.32 -16.67 -13.74
C LYS A 265 14.45 -18.18 -13.96
N GLY A 266 14.59 -18.58 -15.25
CA GLY A 266 14.78 -19.97 -15.65
C GLY A 266 13.51 -20.85 -15.67
N GLN A 267 12.34 -20.27 -15.52
CA GLN A 267 11.06 -20.94 -15.63
C GLN A 267 10.18 -20.24 -16.66
N TRP A 268 9.43 -21.00 -17.45
CA TRP A 268 8.47 -20.47 -18.42
C TRP A 268 7.09 -20.34 -17.79
N TYR A 269 6.35 -19.28 -18.17
CA TYR A 269 5.04 -18.94 -17.67
C TYR A 269 4.08 -18.64 -18.80
N LEU A 270 2.82 -19.04 -18.63
CA LEU A 270 1.70 -18.67 -19.47
C LEU A 270 0.88 -17.62 -18.72
N PHE A 271 0.77 -16.42 -19.30
CA PHE A 271 -0.16 -15.39 -18.89
C PHE A 271 -1.38 -15.45 -19.79
N TYR A 272 -2.56 -15.37 -19.23
CA TYR A 272 -3.83 -15.51 -19.94
C TYR A 272 -4.94 -14.83 -19.13
N HIS A 273 -6.20 -14.85 -19.59
CA HIS A 273 -7.31 -14.32 -18.81
C HIS A 273 -8.49 -15.30 -18.70
N HIS A 274 -9.26 -15.14 -17.64
CA HIS A 274 -10.62 -15.65 -17.46
C HIS A 274 -11.52 -14.49 -16.98
N ASN A 275 -12.80 -14.79 -16.66
CA ASN A 275 -13.76 -13.79 -16.16
C ASN A 275 -14.07 -14.00 -14.66
N ASP A 276 -13.04 -14.17 -13.86
CA ASP A 276 -13.11 -14.57 -12.46
C ASP A 276 -13.97 -13.67 -11.58
N TYR A 277 -13.87 -12.37 -11.75
CA TYR A 277 -14.63 -11.37 -10.98
C TYR A 277 -15.98 -11.02 -11.63
N SER A 278 -16.28 -11.54 -12.82
CA SER A 278 -17.52 -11.29 -13.54
C SER A 278 -18.05 -12.56 -14.24
N PRO A 279 -18.45 -13.61 -13.47
CA PRO A 279 -18.86 -14.88 -14.03
C PRO A 279 -20.12 -14.78 -14.92
N GLU A 280 -20.97 -13.78 -14.71
CA GLU A 280 -22.18 -13.55 -15.50
C GLU A 280 -21.94 -12.70 -16.76
N PHE A 281 -20.74 -12.12 -16.92
CA PHE A 281 -20.39 -11.29 -18.06
C PHE A 281 -18.90 -11.44 -18.45
N ASP A 282 -18.66 -12.25 -19.47
CA ASP A 282 -17.33 -12.68 -19.92
C ASP A 282 -16.51 -11.62 -20.66
N LYS A 283 -16.96 -10.33 -20.70
CA LYS A 283 -16.22 -9.20 -21.26
C LYS A 283 -15.65 -8.27 -20.17
N LEU A 284 -15.74 -8.68 -18.90
CA LEU A 284 -15.02 -8.09 -17.77
C LEU A 284 -14.06 -9.14 -17.23
N ARG A 285 -12.86 -9.17 -17.78
CA ARG A 285 -11.92 -10.30 -17.64
C ARG A 285 -10.92 -10.08 -16.52
N SER A 286 -10.16 -11.11 -16.19
CA SER A 286 -9.18 -11.11 -15.09
C SER A 286 -7.92 -11.86 -15.52
N SER A 287 -6.77 -11.17 -15.49
CA SER A 287 -5.47 -11.72 -15.88
C SER A 287 -4.97 -12.77 -14.89
N ARG A 288 -4.44 -13.86 -15.41
CA ARG A 288 -3.92 -15.02 -14.68
C ARG A 288 -2.50 -15.37 -15.11
N CYS A 289 -1.80 -16.14 -14.29
CA CYS A 289 -0.47 -16.68 -14.59
C CYS A 289 -0.33 -18.10 -14.04
N ASP A 290 0.07 -19.03 -14.89
CA ASP A 290 0.42 -20.41 -14.52
C ASP A 290 1.77 -20.84 -15.11
N SER A 291 2.42 -21.82 -14.51
CA SER A 291 3.68 -22.36 -15.00
C SER A 291 3.50 -23.13 -16.31
N LEU A 292 4.40 -22.95 -17.26
CA LEU A 292 4.44 -23.66 -18.53
C LEU A 292 5.69 -24.53 -18.60
N PHE A 293 5.53 -25.75 -19.14
CA PHE A 293 6.60 -26.71 -19.30
C PHE A 293 6.69 -27.24 -20.73
N PHE A 294 7.86 -27.70 -21.12
CA PHE A 294 8.13 -28.31 -22.40
C PHE A 294 8.43 -29.80 -22.24
N ASN A 295 8.10 -30.58 -23.25
CA ASN A 295 8.57 -31.95 -23.41
C ASN A 295 10.03 -31.98 -23.92
N ALA A 296 10.66 -33.13 -23.90
CA ALA A 296 12.04 -33.30 -24.36
C ALA A 296 12.23 -32.97 -25.88
N ASP A 297 11.16 -33.15 -26.68
CA ASP A 297 11.11 -32.82 -28.11
C ASP A 297 10.81 -31.33 -28.38
N GLY A 298 10.69 -30.49 -27.35
CA GLY A 298 10.38 -29.07 -27.45
C GLY A 298 8.89 -28.76 -27.53
N THR A 299 8.00 -29.75 -27.61
CA THR A 299 6.55 -29.48 -27.61
C THR A 299 6.10 -28.98 -26.25
N ILE A 300 5.04 -28.12 -26.24
CA ILE A 300 4.48 -27.54 -25.00
C ILE A 300 3.63 -28.60 -24.29
N ARG A 301 3.84 -28.77 -22.98
CA ARG A 301 2.93 -29.56 -22.14
C ARG A 301 1.67 -28.76 -21.89
N LYS A 302 0.52 -29.41 -22.02
CA LYS A 302 -0.78 -28.79 -21.78
C LYS A 302 -0.86 -28.21 -20.37
N VAL A 303 -1.28 -26.95 -20.28
CA VAL A 303 -1.46 -26.22 -19.02
C VAL A 303 -2.90 -26.41 -18.54
N THR A 304 -3.05 -26.72 -17.26
CA THR A 304 -4.36 -26.70 -16.58
C THR A 304 -4.45 -25.41 -15.78
N PRO A 305 -5.45 -24.54 -16.00
CA PRO A 305 -5.65 -23.32 -15.26
C PRO A 305 -5.81 -23.57 -13.76
N THR A 306 -5.16 -22.76 -12.92
CA THR A 306 -5.29 -22.89 -11.47
C THR A 306 -5.74 -21.58 -10.82
N LEU A 307 -6.48 -21.66 -9.71
CA LEU A 307 -6.72 -20.49 -8.85
C LEU A 307 -5.50 -20.20 -7.97
N ARG A 308 -4.69 -21.22 -7.70
CA ARG A 308 -3.48 -21.06 -6.91
C ARG A 308 -2.41 -20.21 -7.62
N GLY A 309 -2.32 -20.30 -8.94
CA GLY A 309 -1.32 -19.58 -9.72
C GLY A 309 0.12 -19.98 -9.36
N VAL A 310 1.04 -19.06 -9.50
CA VAL A 310 2.49 -19.29 -9.36
C VAL A 310 3.07 -18.62 -8.10
N GLY A 311 4.31 -18.98 -7.75
CA GLY A 311 5.06 -18.34 -6.67
C GLY A 311 4.87 -18.96 -5.30
N VAL A 312 5.38 -18.27 -4.27
CA VAL A 312 5.38 -18.70 -2.86
C VAL A 312 4.68 -17.64 -2.02
N THR A 313 3.71 -18.05 -1.21
CA THR A 313 2.99 -17.14 -0.31
C THR A 313 3.65 -17.14 1.07
N SER A 314 3.93 -15.97 1.64
CA SER A 314 4.39 -15.90 3.01
C SER A 314 3.30 -16.33 3.98
N ALA A 315 3.63 -17.17 4.96
CA ALA A 315 2.73 -17.55 6.04
C ALA A 315 2.27 -16.35 6.89
N ARG A 316 3.05 -15.28 6.89
CA ARG A 316 2.79 -14.06 7.67
C ARG A 316 1.79 -13.11 7.01
N ASN A 317 1.44 -13.39 5.75
CA ASN A 317 0.40 -12.67 5.02
C ASN A 317 -0.98 -13.25 5.28
N ARG A 318 -1.96 -12.51 4.78
CA ARG A 318 -3.29 -13.04 4.55
C ARG A 318 -3.19 -14.13 3.47
N ILE A 319 -3.53 -15.37 3.83
CA ILE A 319 -3.59 -16.51 2.91
C ILE A 319 -5.06 -16.73 2.58
N GLU A 320 -5.44 -16.39 1.36
CA GLU A 320 -6.78 -16.61 0.83
C GLU A 320 -6.89 -18.04 0.34
N ILE A 321 -7.39 -18.92 1.20
CA ILE A 321 -7.46 -20.35 0.93
C ILE A 321 -8.49 -20.73 -0.15
N ASP A 322 -9.35 -19.79 -0.54
CA ASP A 322 -10.20 -19.87 -1.74
C ASP A 322 -9.38 -19.98 -3.04
N ARG A 323 -8.12 -19.50 -3.02
CA ARG A 323 -7.13 -19.68 -4.11
C ARG A 323 -6.42 -21.04 -3.95
N TYR A 324 -7.18 -22.11 -3.86
CA TYR A 324 -6.70 -23.43 -3.50
C TYR A 324 -5.86 -24.11 -4.60
N SER A 325 -5.02 -25.05 -4.17
CA SER A 325 -4.38 -26.03 -5.06
C SER A 325 -5.30 -27.23 -5.31
N ARG A 326 -6.09 -27.59 -4.30
CA ARG A 326 -7.08 -28.66 -4.37
C ARG A 326 -8.20 -28.42 -3.36
N ILE A 327 -9.41 -28.75 -3.77
CA ILE A 327 -10.61 -28.70 -2.94
C ILE A 327 -11.27 -30.09 -2.90
N SER A 328 -11.86 -30.48 -1.78
CA SER A 328 -12.47 -31.81 -1.63
C SER A 328 -13.56 -31.86 -0.54
N GLY A 329 -14.27 -32.98 -0.45
CA GLY A 329 -15.33 -33.19 0.55
C GLY A 329 -16.56 -32.33 0.36
N GLY A 330 -16.74 -31.71 -0.82
CA GLY A 330 -17.83 -30.81 -1.15
C GLY A 330 -17.58 -29.38 -0.68
N ALA A 331 -16.35 -29.02 -0.31
CA ALA A 331 -15.99 -27.62 -0.13
C ALA A 331 -16.13 -26.85 -1.45
N ASP A 332 -16.41 -25.58 -1.39
CA ASP A 332 -16.67 -24.71 -2.54
C ASP A 332 -16.20 -23.26 -2.25
N ILE A 333 -16.23 -22.40 -3.25
CA ILE A 333 -15.93 -20.97 -3.11
C ILE A 333 -17.11 -20.12 -3.56
N ALA A 334 -17.24 -18.92 -2.99
CA ALA A 334 -18.21 -17.93 -3.42
C ALA A 334 -17.69 -16.53 -3.10
N PHE A 335 -18.19 -15.52 -3.78
CA PHE A 335 -17.88 -14.13 -3.43
C PHE A 335 -18.19 -13.82 -1.96
N VAL A 336 -17.33 -13.07 -1.29
CA VAL A 336 -17.62 -12.51 0.03
C VAL A 336 -18.86 -11.62 -0.08
N ASN A 337 -18.88 -10.76 -1.09
CA ASN A 337 -19.98 -9.88 -1.46
C ASN A 337 -20.21 -9.94 -2.98
N PRO A 338 -21.30 -10.53 -3.47
CA PRO A 338 -21.58 -10.62 -4.91
C PRO A 338 -21.75 -9.25 -5.60
N SER A 339 -22.10 -8.19 -4.85
CA SER A 339 -22.24 -6.85 -5.39
C SER A 339 -20.92 -6.05 -5.43
N ALA A 340 -19.86 -6.61 -4.85
CA ALA A 340 -18.52 -6.03 -4.85
C ALA A 340 -17.48 -7.14 -5.08
N PRO A 341 -17.32 -7.63 -6.32
CA PRO A 341 -16.53 -8.82 -6.62
C PRO A 341 -15.04 -8.69 -6.25
N PHE A 342 -14.50 -7.47 -6.26
CA PHE A 342 -13.11 -7.21 -5.85
C PHE A 342 -12.88 -7.32 -4.33
N GLU A 343 -13.93 -7.46 -3.49
CA GLU A 343 -13.77 -7.91 -2.11
C GLU A 343 -13.22 -9.35 -2.02
N GLY A 344 -13.22 -10.09 -3.12
CA GLY A 344 -12.69 -11.44 -3.25
C GLY A 344 -13.69 -12.53 -2.92
N TRP A 345 -13.15 -13.73 -2.72
CA TRP A 345 -13.95 -14.92 -2.42
C TRP A 345 -13.77 -15.37 -0.96
N LYS A 346 -14.62 -16.28 -0.57
CA LYS A 346 -14.57 -17.06 0.67
C LYS A 346 -14.64 -18.56 0.35
N THR A 347 -14.03 -19.36 1.19
CA THR A 347 -14.16 -20.82 1.12
C THR A 347 -15.34 -21.27 1.97
N ILE A 348 -16.18 -22.15 1.43
CA ILE A 348 -17.35 -22.73 2.08
C ILE A 348 -17.08 -24.18 2.42
N PHE A 349 -17.21 -24.54 3.68
CA PHE A 349 -17.12 -25.92 4.18
C PHE A 349 -18.51 -26.38 4.57
N PRO A 350 -19.24 -27.15 3.73
CA PRO A 350 -20.64 -27.48 3.96
C PRO A 350 -20.84 -28.50 5.08
N LYS A 351 -19.90 -29.42 5.26
CA LYS A 351 -20.00 -30.55 6.22
C LYS A 351 -18.63 -31.03 6.68
N LYS A 352 -18.61 -31.83 7.74
CA LYS A 352 -17.40 -32.53 8.24
C LYS A 352 -16.70 -33.26 7.13
N GLY A 353 -15.37 -33.14 7.05
CA GLY A 353 -14.50 -33.75 6.04
C GLY A 353 -14.30 -32.90 4.80
N ALA A 354 -15.04 -31.79 4.64
CA ALA A 354 -14.72 -30.79 3.61
C ALA A 354 -13.33 -30.21 3.87
N SER A 355 -12.51 -30.08 2.83
CA SER A 355 -11.13 -29.63 3.00
C SER A 355 -10.59 -28.88 1.78
N VAL A 356 -9.57 -28.05 2.05
CA VAL A 356 -8.82 -27.28 1.07
C VAL A 356 -7.34 -27.48 1.29
N ASP A 357 -6.60 -27.74 0.21
CA ASP A 357 -5.14 -27.71 0.19
C ASP A 357 -4.66 -26.42 -0.48
N TYR A 358 -3.65 -25.80 0.09
CA TYR A 358 -2.99 -24.62 -0.44
C TYR A 358 -1.46 -24.85 -0.35
N ASN A 359 -0.80 -24.95 -1.49
CA ASN A 359 0.61 -25.33 -1.54
C ASN A 359 1.55 -24.10 -1.44
N ARG A 360 2.82 -24.38 -1.16
CA ARG A 360 3.95 -23.43 -1.20
C ARG A 360 3.75 -22.20 -0.31
N VAL A 361 3.51 -22.43 0.98
CA VAL A 361 3.49 -21.37 2.00
C VAL A 361 4.87 -21.33 2.68
N ASP A 362 5.52 -20.18 2.66
CA ASP A 362 6.81 -19.97 3.30
C ASP A 362 6.63 -19.45 4.74
N PHE A 363 7.03 -20.27 5.69
CA PHE A 363 7.05 -19.93 7.12
C PHE A 363 8.33 -19.22 7.55
N GLY A 364 9.34 -19.15 6.68
CA GLY A 364 10.65 -18.60 7.02
C GLY A 364 11.37 -19.43 8.09
N ASN A 365 12.32 -18.80 8.75
CA ASN A 365 13.11 -19.44 9.83
C ASN A 365 12.61 -19.05 11.23
N ASP A 366 11.91 -17.93 11.36
CA ASP A 366 11.41 -17.42 12.63
C ASP A 366 10.15 -18.18 13.06
N ALA A 367 10.02 -18.39 14.37
CA ALA A 367 8.87 -19.06 14.92
C ALA A 367 7.57 -18.29 14.67
N VAL A 368 6.53 -18.99 14.26
CA VAL A 368 5.15 -18.49 14.26
C VAL A 368 4.46 -18.99 15.53
N GLY A 369 3.88 -18.03 16.28
CA GLY A 369 3.26 -18.35 17.59
C GLY A 369 1.76 -18.48 17.56
N GLU A 370 1.10 -17.91 16.54
CA GLU A 370 -0.35 -17.81 16.46
C GLU A 370 -0.83 -18.03 15.02
N ILE A 371 -2.03 -18.58 14.87
CA ILE A 371 -2.83 -18.57 13.64
C ILE A 371 -4.07 -17.71 13.86
N VAL A 372 -4.39 -16.89 12.87
CA VAL A 372 -5.65 -16.15 12.76
C VAL A 372 -6.48 -16.78 11.66
N VAL A 373 -7.75 -17.03 11.93
CA VAL A 373 -8.74 -17.52 10.97
C VAL A 373 -9.93 -16.57 10.97
N ARG A 374 -10.16 -15.88 9.86
CA ARG A 374 -11.35 -15.06 9.69
C ARG A 374 -12.49 -15.91 9.17
N ALA A 375 -13.46 -16.13 10.03
CA ALA A 375 -14.52 -17.09 9.77
C ALA A 375 -15.89 -16.66 10.31
N LYS A 376 -16.94 -17.27 9.74
CA LYS A 376 -18.29 -17.33 10.31
C LYS A 376 -18.83 -18.74 10.13
N SER A 377 -19.80 -19.15 10.95
CA SER A 377 -20.34 -20.51 10.89
C SER A 377 -21.78 -20.59 11.39
N ALA A 378 -22.63 -21.31 10.68
CA ALA A 378 -24.02 -21.56 11.06
C ALA A 378 -24.15 -22.43 12.32
N SER A 379 -23.10 -23.15 12.71
CA SER A 379 -23.05 -23.98 13.92
C SER A 379 -21.69 -23.80 14.63
N ALA A 380 -21.56 -24.21 15.88
CA ALA A 380 -20.24 -24.32 16.49
C ALA A 380 -19.40 -25.31 15.69
N ALA A 381 -18.27 -24.83 15.16
CA ALA A 381 -17.43 -25.57 14.24
C ALA A 381 -16.01 -25.76 14.80
N ARG A 382 -15.31 -26.75 14.25
CA ARG A 382 -13.89 -26.99 14.54
C ARG A 382 -13.17 -27.32 13.26
N ILE A 383 -12.09 -26.61 12.98
CA ILE A 383 -11.19 -26.91 11.85
C ILE A 383 -9.84 -27.39 12.35
N SER A 384 -9.21 -28.26 11.56
CA SER A 384 -7.78 -28.61 11.70
C SER A 384 -6.99 -27.91 10.62
N VAL A 385 -5.88 -27.29 11.00
CA VAL A 385 -4.91 -26.71 10.07
C VAL A 385 -3.62 -27.49 10.17
N LYS A 386 -3.16 -28.02 9.02
CA LYS A 386 -1.89 -28.76 8.90
C LYS A 386 -0.92 -27.94 8.06
N ALA A 387 0.37 -28.06 8.36
CA ALA A 387 1.46 -27.57 7.53
C ALA A 387 2.50 -28.69 7.36
N GLY A 388 2.84 -29.03 6.10
CA GLY A 388 3.71 -30.16 5.79
C GLY A 388 3.20 -31.48 6.35
N GLY A 389 1.86 -31.69 6.35
CA GLY A 389 1.20 -32.90 6.84
C GLY A 389 1.00 -32.96 8.37
N LYS A 390 1.66 -32.11 9.17
CA LYS A 390 1.52 -32.07 10.64
C LYS A 390 0.42 -31.07 11.06
N VAL A 391 -0.36 -31.42 12.08
CA VAL A 391 -1.37 -30.50 12.67
C VAL A 391 -0.65 -29.41 13.46
N VAL A 392 -0.76 -28.18 12.98
CA VAL A 392 -0.15 -26.99 13.60
C VAL A 392 -1.13 -26.21 14.45
N ALA A 393 -2.43 -26.31 14.14
CA ALA A 393 -3.50 -25.70 14.93
C ALA A 393 -4.82 -26.47 14.82
N VAL A 394 -5.62 -26.38 15.89
CA VAL A 394 -7.04 -26.75 15.89
C VAL A 394 -7.80 -25.51 16.35
N VAL A 395 -8.72 -25.03 15.53
CA VAL A 395 -9.44 -23.77 15.75
C VAL A 395 -10.92 -24.07 15.98
N ASP A 396 -11.42 -23.65 17.14
CA ASP A 396 -12.84 -23.69 17.48
C ASP A 396 -13.50 -22.37 17.03
N ILE A 397 -14.43 -22.47 16.10
CA ILE A 397 -15.17 -21.34 15.52
C ILE A 397 -16.55 -21.31 16.18
N PRO A 398 -16.93 -20.22 16.87
CA PRO A 398 -18.25 -20.12 17.48
C PRO A 398 -19.35 -20.04 16.41
N LYS A 399 -20.58 -20.43 16.75
CA LYS A 399 -21.74 -20.11 15.91
C LYS A 399 -21.89 -18.60 15.80
N THR A 400 -21.84 -18.07 14.58
CA THR A 400 -21.97 -16.64 14.31
C THR A 400 -22.30 -16.41 12.83
N ASP A 401 -23.15 -15.43 12.55
CA ASP A 401 -23.47 -14.91 11.23
C ASP A 401 -22.54 -13.75 10.80
N LYS A 402 -21.75 -13.23 11.75
CA LYS A 402 -20.78 -12.16 11.50
C LYS A 402 -19.38 -12.71 11.35
N TRP A 403 -18.59 -12.12 10.45
CA TRP A 403 -17.18 -12.39 10.33
C TRP A 403 -16.43 -12.10 11.62
N ARG A 404 -15.61 -13.03 12.09
CA ARG A 404 -14.76 -12.90 13.27
C ARG A 404 -13.38 -13.47 13.02
N ASP A 405 -12.39 -12.81 13.58
CA ASP A 405 -11.01 -13.32 13.65
C ASP A 405 -10.90 -14.23 14.87
N VAL A 406 -10.73 -15.52 14.62
CA VAL A 406 -10.49 -16.52 15.67
C VAL A 406 -8.99 -16.78 15.74
N ARG A 407 -8.40 -16.58 16.92
CA ARG A 407 -6.96 -16.68 17.17
C ARG A 407 -6.64 -17.88 18.04
N VAL A 408 -5.64 -18.65 17.65
CA VAL A 408 -5.19 -19.84 18.39
C VAL A 408 -3.68 -19.95 18.34
N LYS A 409 -3.07 -20.37 19.45
CA LYS A 409 -1.62 -20.66 19.48
C LYS A 409 -1.26 -21.79 18.53
N VAL A 410 -0.18 -21.63 17.79
CA VAL A 410 0.41 -22.68 16.98
C VAL A 410 1.12 -23.67 17.90
N LYS A 411 0.83 -24.96 17.75
CA LYS A 411 1.38 -26.00 18.61
C LYS A 411 2.88 -26.25 18.37
N GLU A 412 3.26 -26.31 17.08
CA GLU A 412 4.62 -26.51 16.63
C GLU A 412 4.83 -25.57 15.44
N SER A 413 5.78 -24.64 15.54
CA SER A 413 6.05 -23.66 14.49
C SER A 413 6.63 -24.35 13.25
N PRO A 414 5.95 -24.31 12.09
CA PRO A 414 6.53 -24.78 10.84
C PRO A 414 7.71 -23.89 10.42
N LYS A 415 8.61 -24.43 9.58
CA LYS A 415 9.73 -23.68 9.00
C LYS A 415 9.87 -23.97 7.51
N GLY A 416 10.37 -22.98 6.76
CA GLY A 416 10.56 -23.07 5.32
C GLY A 416 9.25 -23.24 4.57
N ILE A 417 9.32 -23.63 3.32
CA ILE A 417 8.15 -23.80 2.45
C ILE A 417 7.40 -25.09 2.78
N LYS A 418 6.11 -24.98 3.08
CA LYS A 418 5.19 -26.08 3.38
C LYS A 418 3.87 -25.90 2.64
N ASP A 419 3.24 -27.04 2.32
CA ASP A 419 1.85 -27.05 1.91
C ASP A 419 0.96 -27.05 3.15
N ILE A 420 -0.13 -26.29 3.12
CA ILE A 420 -1.14 -26.26 4.18
C ILE A 420 -2.41 -26.97 3.75
N ASN A 421 -3.08 -27.60 4.73
CA ASN A 421 -4.39 -28.20 4.55
C ASN A 421 -5.33 -27.69 5.65
N VAL A 422 -6.50 -27.23 5.27
CA VAL A 422 -7.58 -26.81 6.18
C VAL A 422 -8.74 -27.78 6.03
N THR A 423 -9.13 -28.47 7.12
CA THR A 423 -10.21 -29.46 7.10
C THR A 423 -11.24 -29.17 8.18
N LEU A 424 -12.52 -29.18 7.83
CA LEU A 424 -13.63 -29.08 8.79
C LEU A 424 -13.79 -30.41 9.55
N MET A 425 -13.50 -30.40 10.85
CA MET A 425 -13.58 -31.58 11.74
C MET A 425 -14.97 -31.73 12.38
N LYS A 426 -15.67 -30.59 12.64
CA LYS A 426 -16.99 -30.53 13.24
C LYS A 426 -17.71 -29.26 12.77
N GLY A 427 -19.03 -29.33 12.63
CA GLY A 427 -19.86 -28.20 12.22
C GLY A 427 -20.39 -28.34 10.79
N THR A 428 -21.16 -27.35 10.37
CA THR A 428 -21.77 -27.27 9.04
C THR A 428 -21.82 -25.81 8.58
N LYS A 429 -21.77 -25.61 7.24
CA LYS A 429 -21.85 -24.28 6.63
C LYS A 429 -20.88 -23.29 7.30
N THR A 430 -19.62 -23.71 7.42
CA THR A 430 -18.54 -22.86 7.91
C THR A 430 -17.91 -22.15 6.73
N GLU A 431 -17.79 -20.84 6.82
CA GLU A 431 -17.18 -20.00 5.80
C GLU A 431 -15.89 -19.41 6.34
N ILE A 432 -14.82 -19.46 5.55
CA ILE A 432 -13.52 -18.87 5.87
C ILE A 432 -13.17 -17.90 4.76
N ASP A 433 -12.83 -16.66 5.15
CA ASP A 433 -12.34 -15.61 4.28
C ASP A 433 -10.82 -15.80 4.06
N TYR A 434 -10.04 -15.80 5.13
CA TYR A 434 -8.60 -16.05 5.08
C TYR A 434 -8.07 -16.70 6.34
N ILE A 435 -6.83 -17.17 6.24
CA ILE A 435 -6.00 -17.55 7.38
C ILE A 435 -4.66 -16.80 7.32
N GLY A 436 -3.96 -16.70 8.45
CA GLY A 436 -2.62 -16.14 8.51
C GLY A 436 -1.87 -16.65 9.73
N PHE A 437 -0.55 -16.81 9.61
CA PHE A 437 0.29 -17.32 10.70
C PHE A 437 1.23 -16.25 11.22
N GLY A 438 1.33 -16.13 12.54
CA GLY A 438 2.27 -15.24 13.18
C GLY A 438 2.11 -13.79 12.75
N MET A 439 0.92 -13.39 12.27
CA MET A 439 0.61 -12.01 11.93
C MET A 439 0.70 -11.05 13.12
N MET A 440 1.00 -11.56 14.30
CA MET A 440 1.06 -10.81 15.54
C MET A 440 2.35 -11.07 16.33
N PRO A 441 3.48 -10.51 15.94
CA PRO A 441 4.51 -10.20 16.92
C PRO A 441 4.06 -9.10 17.92
N TRP A 442 2.87 -8.52 17.73
CA TRP A 442 2.34 -7.29 18.29
C TRP A 442 1.37 -7.55 19.47
N ALA A 443 1.40 -8.72 20.04
CA ALA A 443 0.86 -8.95 21.39
C ALA A 443 1.71 -8.26 22.47
N GLN A 444 2.89 -7.75 22.10
CA GLN A 444 3.84 -7.04 22.95
C GLN A 444 4.44 -5.93 22.11
N GLY A 445 4.08 -4.69 22.28
CA GLY A 445 4.63 -3.55 21.55
C GLY A 445 6.16 -3.54 21.45
N ALA A 446 6.69 -2.66 20.61
CA ALA A 446 8.12 -2.60 20.32
C ALA A 446 8.99 -2.40 21.57
N MET A 447 8.49 -1.73 22.63
CA MET A 447 9.17 -1.58 23.93
C MET A 447 9.56 -2.92 24.58
N LYS A 448 8.78 -3.97 24.32
CA LYS A 448 9.07 -5.31 24.86
C LYS A 448 9.71 -6.25 23.84
N SER A 449 9.40 -6.08 22.56
CA SER A 449 9.82 -6.98 21.49
C SER A 449 11.05 -6.51 20.73
N GLY A 450 11.40 -5.22 20.79
CA GLY A 450 12.41 -4.58 19.94
C GLY A 450 12.06 -4.56 18.44
N LYS A 451 10.86 -4.96 18.05
CA LYS A 451 10.47 -5.12 16.66
C LYS A 451 9.47 -4.04 16.24
N TYR A 452 9.69 -3.49 15.05
CA TYR A 452 8.84 -2.47 14.44
C TYR A 452 8.27 -3.01 13.14
N ARG A 453 6.96 -2.90 12.98
CA ARG A 453 6.24 -3.40 11.82
C ARG A 453 6.52 -2.52 10.60
N ASN A 454 6.79 -3.13 9.47
CA ASN A 454 6.88 -2.43 8.18
C ASN A 454 5.69 -2.82 7.31
N LEU A 455 4.58 -2.08 7.47
CA LEU A 455 3.36 -2.32 6.71
C LEU A 455 3.52 -2.05 5.23
N LEU A 456 4.39 -1.11 4.84
CA LEU A 456 4.68 -0.85 3.42
C LEU A 456 5.35 -2.07 2.77
N ALA A 457 6.28 -2.72 3.46
CA ALA A 457 6.84 -3.97 2.97
C ALA A 457 5.82 -5.11 2.97
N GLU A 458 4.92 -5.17 3.96
CA GLU A 458 3.81 -6.12 3.98
C GLU A 458 2.78 -5.89 2.86
N MET A 459 2.71 -4.68 2.30
CA MET A 459 1.93 -4.33 1.11
C MET A 459 2.62 -4.71 -0.21
N GLY A 460 3.89 -5.17 -0.14
CA GLY A 460 4.66 -5.58 -1.32
C GLY A 460 5.61 -4.52 -1.88
N TYR A 461 5.67 -3.32 -1.28
CA TYR A 461 6.63 -2.32 -1.73
C TYR A 461 8.07 -2.76 -1.38
N SER A 462 8.97 -2.69 -2.36
CA SER A 462 10.38 -3.02 -2.13
C SER A 462 11.01 -2.05 -1.12
N GLN A 463 12.01 -2.52 -0.36
CA GLN A 463 12.70 -1.65 0.59
C GLN A 463 13.32 -0.42 -0.10
N THR A 464 13.83 -0.58 -1.32
CA THR A 464 14.35 0.53 -2.13
C THR A 464 13.27 1.57 -2.45
N ALA A 465 12.07 1.13 -2.82
CA ALA A 465 10.94 2.03 -3.08
C ALA A 465 10.48 2.74 -1.80
N ILE A 466 10.43 2.02 -0.68
CA ILE A 466 10.10 2.59 0.64
C ILE A 466 11.12 3.65 1.04
N ASP A 467 12.41 3.35 0.93
CA ASP A 467 13.48 4.29 1.28
C ASP A 467 13.46 5.52 0.34
N ALA A 468 13.19 5.33 -0.95
CA ALA A 468 13.03 6.43 -1.91
C ALA A 468 11.81 7.31 -1.57
N LYS A 469 10.67 6.72 -1.20
CA LYS A 469 9.46 7.47 -0.80
C LYS A 469 9.68 8.27 0.48
N LEU A 470 10.35 7.68 1.47
CA LEU A 470 10.74 8.37 2.70
C LEU A 470 11.71 9.52 2.40
N GLN A 471 12.72 9.28 1.56
CA GLN A 471 13.69 10.32 1.17
C GLN A 471 13.03 11.44 0.37
N GLU A 472 12.09 11.13 -0.51
CA GLU A 472 11.27 12.13 -1.24
C GLU A 472 10.52 13.02 -0.25
N ALA A 473 9.80 12.44 0.71
CA ALA A 473 9.05 13.18 1.72
C ALA A 473 9.96 14.03 2.62
N PHE A 474 11.11 13.48 3.04
CA PHE A 474 12.12 14.21 3.81
C PHE A 474 12.69 15.40 3.00
N ASN A 475 13.08 15.16 1.75
CA ASN A 475 13.65 16.22 0.90
C ASN A 475 12.64 17.35 0.64
N GLY A 476 11.36 17.01 0.46
CA GLY A 476 10.30 18.00 0.30
C GLY A 476 10.26 19.01 1.45
N LEU A 477 10.42 18.52 2.69
CA LEU A 477 10.38 19.35 3.92
C LEU A 477 11.67 20.10 4.22
N PHE A 478 12.83 19.49 3.96
CA PHE A 478 14.10 20.00 4.47
C PHE A 478 15.01 20.61 3.41
N THR A 479 14.91 20.23 2.14
CA THR A 479 15.80 20.69 1.06
C THR A 479 15.08 21.15 -0.20
N GLY A 480 13.82 20.76 -0.41
CA GLY A 480 13.05 21.03 -1.62
C GLY A 480 12.63 22.49 -1.80
N LYS A 481 11.98 22.79 -2.92
CA LYS A 481 11.45 24.13 -3.24
C LYS A 481 10.48 24.65 -2.19
N ASN A 482 9.68 23.77 -1.62
CA ASN A 482 8.64 24.08 -0.63
C ASN A 482 9.08 23.71 0.79
N LYS A 483 10.39 23.73 1.05
CA LYS A 483 10.95 23.38 2.36
C LYS A 483 10.42 24.27 3.47
N VAL A 484 10.29 23.68 4.65
CA VAL A 484 9.91 24.37 5.88
C VAL A 484 11.10 24.60 6.82
N TYR A 485 12.25 24.01 6.54
CA TYR A 485 13.49 24.12 7.31
C TYR A 485 14.37 25.25 6.78
N PHE A 486 14.80 26.15 7.68
CA PHE A 486 15.63 27.32 7.35
C PHE A 486 16.79 27.46 8.33
N GLU A 487 17.99 27.55 7.81
CA GLU A 487 19.19 27.79 8.59
C GLU A 487 19.37 29.27 8.91
N VAL A 488 19.88 29.56 10.11
CA VAL A 488 20.17 30.92 10.61
C VAL A 488 21.61 30.98 11.07
N GLY A 489 22.46 31.67 10.29
CA GLY A 489 23.89 31.64 10.50
C GLY A 489 24.47 30.23 10.51
N ASP A 490 25.59 30.05 11.19
CA ASP A 490 26.34 28.80 11.16
C ASP A 490 25.86 27.75 12.19
N SER A 491 24.98 28.13 13.13
CA SER A 491 24.71 27.30 14.30
C SER A 491 23.24 27.05 14.64
N MET A 492 22.29 27.73 14.01
CA MET A 492 20.88 27.66 14.32
C MET A 492 20.03 27.34 13.07
N ALA A 493 18.84 26.82 13.29
CA ALA A 493 17.79 26.63 12.25
C ALA A 493 16.41 26.61 12.89
N TYR A 494 15.38 26.85 12.07
CA TYR A 494 13.99 26.75 12.51
C TYR A 494 13.13 26.03 11.47
N ILE A 495 11.97 25.55 11.90
CA ILE A 495 10.87 25.09 11.05
C ILE A 495 9.82 26.21 11.01
N SER A 496 9.46 26.64 9.82
CA SER A 496 8.48 27.72 9.61
C SER A 496 7.13 27.16 9.17
N ASP A 497 6.05 27.60 9.80
CA ASP A 497 4.75 27.60 9.17
C ASP A 497 4.76 28.69 8.09
N ILE A 498 4.92 28.25 6.84
CA ILE A 498 5.12 29.15 5.69
C ILE A 498 3.92 30.07 5.48
N LYS A 499 2.70 29.58 5.73
CA LYS A 499 1.48 30.38 5.53
C LYS A 499 1.35 31.49 6.55
N ASN A 500 1.65 31.19 7.80
CA ASN A 500 1.55 32.14 8.90
C ASN A 500 2.82 32.95 9.06
N ASN A 501 3.88 32.62 8.34
CA ASN A 501 5.20 33.22 8.41
C ASN A 501 5.73 33.32 9.86
N ASP A 502 5.55 32.24 10.60
CA ASP A 502 5.97 32.12 11.99
C ASP A 502 6.68 30.77 12.27
N VAL A 503 7.25 30.70 13.47
CA VAL A 503 7.93 29.49 13.98
C VAL A 503 7.19 29.05 15.22
N ARG A 504 6.71 27.81 15.22
CA ARG A 504 5.93 27.19 16.30
C ARG A 504 6.71 26.11 17.01
N THR A 505 6.46 25.92 18.31
CA THR A 505 7.03 24.82 19.09
C THR A 505 6.65 23.48 18.51
N GLU A 506 5.43 23.33 17.97
CA GLU A 506 4.97 22.14 17.25
C GLU A 506 5.96 21.76 16.14
N GLY A 507 6.15 22.62 15.14
CA GLY A 507 7.02 22.30 14.01
C GLY A 507 8.48 22.12 14.38
N LEU A 508 8.99 22.94 15.33
CA LEU A 508 10.37 22.80 15.82
C LEU A 508 10.60 21.45 16.50
N SER A 509 9.71 21.06 17.39
CA SER A 509 9.81 19.78 18.12
C SER A 509 9.62 18.56 17.19
N TYR A 510 8.76 18.69 16.18
CA TYR A 510 8.61 17.67 15.13
C TYR A 510 9.88 17.58 14.27
N GLY A 511 10.46 18.71 13.89
CA GLY A 511 11.75 18.75 13.18
C GLY A 511 12.87 18.09 13.96
N MET A 512 12.93 18.31 15.28
CA MET A 512 13.89 17.65 16.17
C MET A 512 13.64 16.14 16.25
N MET A 513 12.38 15.70 16.40
CA MET A 513 12.04 14.29 16.41
C MET A 513 12.39 13.61 15.07
N ILE A 514 12.10 14.24 13.95
CA ILE A 514 12.50 13.73 12.63
C ILE A 514 14.03 13.65 12.53
N ALA A 515 14.74 14.71 12.95
CA ALA A 515 16.21 14.75 12.89
C ALA A 515 16.85 13.61 13.71
N VAL A 516 16.35 13.34 14.93
CA VAL A 516 16.90 12.25 15.75
C VAL A 516 16.56 10.87 15.17
N GLN A 517 15.38 10.69 14.57
CA GLN A 517 15.03 9.44 13.90
C GLN A 517 15.89 9.16 12.65
N TRP A 518 16.31 10.21 11.95
CA TRP A 518 17.12 10.14 10.72
C TRP A 518 18.63 10.25 10.98
N ASP A 519 19.05 10.23 12.24
CA ASP A 519 20.46 10.41 12.65
C ASP A 519 21.11 11.68 12.08
N LYS A 520 20.37 12.80 12.12
CA LYS A 520 20.79 14.12 11.65
C LYS A 520 21.14 15.03 12.83
N LYS A 521 22.24 14.70 13.54
CA LYS A 521 22.66 15.41 14.75
C LYS A 521 22.77 16.92 14.57
N GLU A 522 23.46 17.38 13.51
CA GLU A 522 23.66 18.81 13.30
C GLU A 522 22.33 19.56 13.09
N MET A 523 21.40 18.99 12.33
CA MET A 523 20.05 19.53 12.15
C MET A 523 19.31 19.65 13.49
N PHE A 524 19.36 18.59 14.30
CA PHE A 524 18.79 18.58 15.65
C PHE A 524 19.36 19.70 16.52
N ASP A 525 20.69 19.80 16.58
CA ASP A 525 21.39 20.78 17.39
C ASP A 525 21.06 22.22 16.96
N ARG A 526 20.95 22.48 15.66
CA ARG A 526 20.59 23.80 15.12
C ARG A 526 19.15 24.19 15.51
N LEU A 527 18.20 23.26 15.41
CA LEU A 527 16.80 23.48 15.82
C LEU A 527 16.71 23.75 17.34
N TRP A 528 17.41 22.94 18.15
CA TRP A 528 17.42 23.08 19.59
C TRP A 528 18.02 24.42 20.03
N ARG A 529 19.14 24.86 19.44
CA ARG A 529 19.76 26.16 19.77
C ARG A 529 18.83 27.34 19.46
N TRP A 530 18.05 27.26 18.37
CA TRP A 530 17.07 28.29 18.04
C TRP A 530 15.93 28.32 19.06
N ALA A 531 15.34 27.16 19.40
CA ALA A 531 14.31 27.02 20.42
C ALA A 531 14.77 27.60 21.79
N LYS A 532 15.95 27.20 22.24
CA LYS A 532 16.54 27.68 23.49
C LYS A 532 16.73 29.20 23.53
N LYS A 533 17.22 29.78 22.44
CA LYS A 533 17.54 31.20 22.36
C LYS A 533 16.31 32.10 22.29
N TYR A 534 15.34 31.73 21.44
CA TYR A 534 14.25 32.64 21.10
C TYR A 534 12.92 32.28 21.74
N MET A 535 12.68 31.00 22.02
CA MET A 535 11.38 30.53 22.54
C MET A 535 11.41 30.27 24.04
N GLN A 536 12.48 29.66 24.60
CA GLN A 536 12.48 29.28 26.00
C GLN A 536 12.54 30.47 26.96
N HIS A 537 11.64 30.50 27.93
CA HIS A 537 11.67 31.44 29.03
C HIS A 537 12.81 31.12 30.00
N GLN A 538 13.73 32.06 30.20
CA GLN A 538 14.89 31.93 31.08
C GLN A 538 14.62 32.39 32.52
N LYS A 539 13.51 33.11 32.75
CA LYS A 539 13.15 33.68 34.07
C LYS A 539 11.65 33.86 34.22
N GLY A 540 11.20 34.22 35.42
CA GLY A 540 9.76 34.37 35.73
C GLY A 540 9.01 33.08 35.95
N GLN A 541 7.70 33.15 36.11
CA GLN A 541 6.86 31.96 36.38
C GLN A 541 6.84 30.97 35.23
N ARG A 542 7.02 31.42 34.01
CA ARG A 542 7.08 30.56 32.81
C ARG A 542 8.47 29.99 32.56
N LYS A 543 9.49 30.23 33.41
CA LYS A 543 10.84 29.68 33.25
C LYS A 543 10.80 28.17 32.90
N GLY A 544 11.53 27.80 31.85
CA GLY A 544 11.61 26.41 31.33
C GLY A 544 10.63 26.10 30.25
N TYR A 545 9.46 26.75 30.19
CA TYR A 545 8.50 26.62 29.07
C TYR A 545 8.90 27.47 27.88
N PHE A 546 8.29 27.15 26.72
CA PHE A 546 8.58 27.79 25.45
C PHE A 546 7.39 28.64 24.98
N ARG A 547 7.67 29.82 24.44
CA ARG A 547 6.65 30.55 23.66
C ARG A 547 6.21 29.71 22.49
N TRP A 548 4.90 29.45 22.37
CA TRP A 548 4.41 28.55 21.32
C TRP A 548 4.63 29.09 19.91
N SER A 549 4.74 30.44 19.74
CA SER A 549 4.97 31.07 18.43
C SER A 549 5.88 32.28 18.53
N CYS A 550 6.80 32.35 17.56
CA CYS A 550 7.68 33.49 17.29
C CYS A 550 7.70 33.82 15.81
N LYS A 551 8.06 35.03 15.45
CA LYS A 551 8.43 35.37 14.08
C LYS A 551 9.74 34.68 13.70
N THR A 552 10.02 34.63 12.39
CA THR A 552 11.27 34.03 11.87
C THR A 552 12.55 34.76 12.31
N ASP A 553 12.43 36.00 12.79
CA ASP A 553 13.53 36.74 13.40
C ASP A 553 13.70 36.47 14.92
N GLY A 554 12.83 35.61 15.49
CA GLY A 554 12.82 35.29 16.91
C GLY A 554 12.00 36.23 17.78
N THR A 555 11.35 37.25 17.23
CA THR A 555 10.43 38.13 17.97
C THR A 555 9.20 37.32 18.41
N PRO A 556 8.86 37.32 19.73
CA PRO A 556 7.69 36.54 20.19
C PRO A 556 6.36 37.06 19.63
N ASN A 557 5.54 36.16 19.12
CA ASN A 557 4.13 36.39 18.81
C ASN A 557 3.25 36.13 20.05
N ALA A 558 3.68 35.25 20.93
CA ALA A 558 2.96 34.85 22.14
C ALA A 558 3.90 34.69 23.33
N GLN A 559 3.38 34.78 24.54
CA GLN A 559 4.14 34.51 25.79
C GLN A 559 3.79 33.13 26.40
N GLY A 560 2.64 32.57 26.08
CA GLY A 560 2.22 31.26 26.57
C GLY A 560 2.92 30.09 25.88
N ALA A 561 2.87 28.93 26.46
CA ALA A 561 3.35 27.69 25.90
C ALA A 561 2.18 26.84 25.30
N ALA A 562 2.49 25.92 24.42
CA ALA A 562 1.57 24.91 23.93
C ALA A 562 2.11 23.53 24.31
N SER A 563 1.27 22.73 24.95
CA SER A 563 1.73 21.48 25.60
C SER A 563 2.28 20.43 24.65
N ASP A 564 1.83 20.40 23.40
CA ASP A 564 2.30 19.46 22.38
C ASP A 564 3.78 19.64 22.03
N GLY A 565 4.25 20.90 21.96
CA GLY A 565 5.66 21.19 21.70
C GLY A 565 6.57 20.67 22.79
N GLU A 566 6.20 20.86 24.06
CA GLU A 566 6.93 20.38 25.22
C GLU A 566 7.04 18.85 25.26
N LEU A 567 5.95 18.12 24.92
CA LEU A 567 5.97 16.66 24.83
C LEU A 567 7.03 16.14 23.87
N TYR A 568 7.07 16.71 22.67
CA TYR A 568 8.02 16.30 21.64
C TYR A 568 9.45 16.78 21.94
N PHE A 569 9.64 17.97 22.54
CA PHE A 569 10.95 18.41 22.99
C PHE A 569 11.55 17.44 24.00
N ILE A 570 10.81 17.11 25.06
CA ILE A 570 11.26 16.17 26.10
C ILE A 570 11.67 14.82 25.47
N THR A 571 10.76 14.23 24.68
CA THR A 571 10.99 12.89 24.14
C THR A 571 12.10 12.86 23.11
N SER A 572 12.20 13.89 22.24
CA SER A 572 13.28 13.97 21.25
C SER A 572 14.65 14.20 21.88
N LEU A 573 14.72 14.95 22.99
CA LEU A 573 15.96 15.15 23.77
C LEU A 573 16.40 13.86 24.48
N ILE A 574 15.46 13.07 25.03
CA ILE A 574 15.75 11.73 25.56
C ILE A 574 16.34 10.84 24.46
N PHE A 575 15.73 10.82 23.29
CA PHE A 575 16.24 10.06 22.16
C PHE A 575 17.61 10.55 21.66
N ALA A 576 17.85 11.87 21.67
CA ALA A 576 19.13 12.44 21.31
C ALA A 576 20.23 12.04 22.32
N SER A 577 19.90 12.07 23.60
CA SER A 577 20.78 11.58 24.67
C SER A 577 21.19 10.11 24.44
N ASN A 578 20.22 9.26 24.17
CA ASN A 578 20.46 7.84 23.96
C ASN A 578 21.23 7.56 22.66
N ARG A 579 21.02 8.35 21.61
CA ARG A 579 21.66 8.14 20.30
C ARG A 579 23.07 8.70 20.22
N TRP A 580 23.28 9.91 20.76
CA TRP A 580 24.52 10.68 20.55
C TRP A 580 25.33 10.91 21.82
N GLY A 581 24.80 10.56 23.00
CA GLY A 581 25.41 10.85 24.29
C GLY A 581 25.26 12.31 24.71
N ASN A 582 25.88 12.69 25.81
CA ASN A 582 25.69 13.98 26.47
C ASN A 582 26.94 14.88 26.47
N ASP A 583 28.09 14.40 26.01
CA ASP A 583 29.39 15.09 25.99
C ASP A 583 29.68 15.73 24.61
N THR A 584 28.68 16.18 23.91
CA THR A 584 28.79 16.58 22.50
C THR A 584 28.51 18.08 22.25
N GLY A 585 28.70 18.91 23.29
CA GLY A 585 28.40 20.33 23.25
C GLY A 585 26.99 20.73 23.69
N ILE A 586 26.06 19.79 23.68
CA ILE A 586 24.71 19.88 24.27
C ILE A 586 24.54 18.65 25.15
N ASN A 587 24.21 18.85 26.43
CA ASN A 587 23.81 17.79 27.32
C ASN A 587 22.31 17.57 27.17
N TYR A 588 21.90 16.70 26.22
CA TYR A 588 20.50 16.44 25.90
C TYR A 588 19.69 15.90 27.08
N HIS A 589 20.33 15.04 27.90
CA HIS A 589 19.68 14.51 29.11
C HIS A 589 19.34 15.65 30.07
N ALA A 590 20.32 16.50 30.42
CA ALA A 590 20.07 17.66 31.31
C ALA A 590 19.00 18.59 30.76
N GLU A 591 18.95 18.79 29.44
CA GLU A 591 17.92 19.62 28.80
C GLU A 591 16.52 18.99 28.93
N ALA A 592 16.39 17.68 28.72
CA ALA A 592 15.14 16.96 28.93
C ALA A 592 14.68 17.04 30.39
N GLN A 593 15.59 16.76 31.34
CA GLN A 593 15.31 16.85 32.80
C GLN A 593 14.87 18.24 33.22
N ASN A 594 15.50 19.28 32.66
CA ASN A 594 15.12 20.66 32.94
C ASN A 594 13.67 20.99 32.56
N ILE A 595 13.21 20.52 31.39
CA ILE A 595 11.81 20.71 30.97
C ILE A 595 10.88 19.87 31.88
N LEU A 596 11.20 18.59 32.12
CA LEU A 596 10.41 17.69 32.96
C LEU A 596 10.23 18.28 34.37
N ASN A 597 11.29 18.76 35.01
CA ASN A 597 11.24 19.34 36.35
C ASN A 597 10.42 20.64 36.35
N CYS A 598 10.70 21.55 35.43
CA CYS A 598 9.97 22.81 35.33
C CYS A 598 8.47 22.56 35.05
N SER A 599 8.12 21.51 34.30
CA SER A 599 6.74 21.19 33.96
C SER A 599 5.89 20.75 35.17
N MET A 600 6.52 20.31 36.26
CA MET A 600 5.85 19.85 37.47
C MET A 600 5.80 20.87 38.62
N GLU A 601 6.65 21.91 38.56
CA GLU A 601 6.84 22.88 39.64
C GLU A 601 5.91 24.10 39.60
N LYS A 602 4.92 24.15 38.72
CA LYS A 602 4.14 25.38 38.40
C LYS A 602 2.83 25.48 39.18
N THR A 603 2.59 24.63 40.16
CA THR A 603 1.33 24.60 40.93
C THR A 603 1.09 25.96 41.65
N GLY A 604 -0.09 26.54 41.45
CA GLY A 604 -0.52 27.76 42.14
C GLY A 604 0.09 29.07 41.59
N MET A 605 0.78 29.04 40.47
CA MET A 605 1.29 30.22 39.81
C MET A 605 0.19 30.97 39.02
N SER A 606 0.27 32.26 38.91
CA SER A 606 -0.72 33.10 38.21
C SER A 606 -0.54 33.16 36.68
N GLU A 607 0.67 32.85 36.17
CA GLU A 607 0.99 32.94 34.75
C GLU A 607 1.34 31.57 34.12
N ALA A 608 1.50 30.55 34.93
CA ALA A 608 1.85 29.22 34.48
C ALA A 608 1.16 28.15 35.37
N SER A 609 0.93 26.97 34.80
CA SER A 609 0.45 25.79 35.50
C SER A 609 1.32 24.57 35.14
N PRO A 610 1.22 23.45 35.86
CA PRO A 610 1.89 22.22 35.46
C PRO A 610 1.47 21.79 34.04
N LEU A 611 2.39 21.19 33.31
CA LEU A 611 2.14 20.61 31.98
C LEU A 611 1.11 19.46 32.06
N ILE A 612 1.19 18.70 33.13
CA ILE A 612 0.23 17.65 33.46
C ILE A 612 -0.66 18.11 34.61
N ASN A 613 -1.96 18.04 34.43
CA ASN A 613 -2.90 18.23 35.53
C ASN A 613 -2.68 17.13 36.59
N ILE A 614 -2.27 17.50 37.78
CA ILE A 614 -1.83 16.55 38.82
C ILE A 614 -2.98 15.66 39.32
N GLU A 615 -4.19 16.20 39.42
CA GLU A 615 -5.39 15.48 39.91
C GLU A 615 -5.83 14.43 38.87
N HIS A 616 -5.97 14.85 37.63
CA HIS A 616 -6.45 14.00 36.54
C HIS A 616 -5.34 13.16 35.88
N LYS A 617 -4.05 13.50 36.07
CA LYS A 617 -2.88 12.89 35.43
C LYS A 617 -2.97 12.95 33.90
N LEU A 618 -3.53 14.04 33.38
CA LEU A 618 -3.74 14.28 31.95
C LEU A 618 -3.02 15.56 31.51
N ILE A 619 -2.57 15.55 30.26
CA ILE A 619 -1.95 16.72 29.63
C ILE A 619 -2.92 17.91 29.62
N THR A 620 -2.43 19.11 29.91
CA THR A 620 -3.20 20.35 29.80
C THR A 620 -3.20 20.84 28.33
N PHE A 621 -4.24 21.56 27.92
CA PHE A 621 -4.24 22.20 26.59
C PHE A 621 -3.07 23.20 26.47
N THR A 622 -3.01 24.17 27.36
CA THR A 622 -1.84 25.03 27.55
C THR A 622 -1.46 25.04 29.03
N PRO A 623 -0.15 25.08 29.40
CA PRO A 623 0.28 25.03 30.78
C PRO A 623 0.22 26.44 31.43
N ASP A 624 -0.99 26.99 31.50
CA ASP A 624 -1.37 28.22 32.14
C ASP A 624 -2.71 28.08 32.91
N PRO A 625 -3.13 29.04 33.76
CA PRO A 625 -4.35 28.89 34.58
C PRO A 625 -5.65 28.69 33.80
N TRP A 626 -5.71 29.14 32.54
CA TRP A 626 -6.88 28.98 31.68
C TRP A 626 -6.86 27.59 31.00
N GLY A 627 -5.81 27.31 30.23
CA GLY A 627 -5.67 26.06 29.47
C GLY A 627 -5.38 24.85 30.33
N GLY A 628 -4.93 25.07 31.58
CA GLY A 628 -4.74 24.02 32.60
C GLY A 628 -6.03 23.41 33.14
N GLN A 629 -7.20 23.88 32.69
CA GLN A 629 -8.51 23.40 33.15
C GLN A 629 -9.14 22.39 32.18
N PHE A 630 -8.61 22.17 31.01
CA PHE A 630 -9.09 21.27 29.98
C PHE A 630 -7.93 20.70 29.16
N THR A 631 -8.23 19.85 28.20
CA THR A 631 -7.23 19.16 27.40
C THR A 631 -7.63 19.08 25.91
N ASP A 632 -6.67 18.72 25.07
CA ASP A 632 -6.83 18.39 23.66
C ASP A 632 -6.55 16.88 23.44
N PRO A 633 -7.50 16.12 22.85
CA PRO A 633 -7.30 14.70 22.59
C PRO A 633 -6.04 14.38 21.76
N SER A 634 -5.63 15.30 20.87
CA SER A 634 -4.44 15.13 20.02
C SER A 634 -3.12 15.23 20.77
N TYR A 635 -3.13 15.80 21.97
CA TYR A 635 -1.93 15.91 22.83
C TYR A 635 -1.68 14.64 23.65
N HIS A 636 -2.61 13.69 23.65
CA HIS A 636 -2.47 12.45 24.40
C HIS A 636 -1.60 11.45 23.65
N ILE A 637 -0.36 11.28 24.12
CA ILE A 637 0.62 10.35 23.61
C ILE A 637 1.09 9.42 24.76
N PRO A 638 0.28 8.44 25.17
CA PRO A 638 0.53 7.66 26.38
C PRO A 638 1.92 7.02 26.42
N VAL A 639 2.42 6.56 25.29
CA VAL A 639 3.72 5.90 25.21
C VAL A 639 4.90 6.85 25.51
N PHE A 640 4.74 8.17 25.35
CA PHE A 640 5.79 9.12 25.76
C PHE A 640 5.96 9.14 27.28
N TYR A 641 4.86 9.03 28.02
CA TYR A 641 4.92 8.93 29.49
C TYR A 641 5.59 7.65 29.96
N GLU A 642 5.41 6.52 29.26
CA GLU A 642 6.16 5.29 29.53
C GLU A 642 7.68 5.45 29.27
N ILE A 643 8.05 6.22 28.26
CA ILE A 643 9.47 6.58 28.00
C ILE A 643 9.98 7.50 29.13
N TRP A 644 9.19 8.49 29.56
CA TRP A 644 9.59 9.38 30.66
C TRP A 644 9.72 8.60 31.97
N ALA A 645 8.83 7.64 32.25
CA ALA A 645 8.97 6.76 33.42
C ALA A 645 10.34 6.06 33.46
N LYS A 646 10.88 5.68 32.29
CA LYS A 646 12.18 5.00 32.20
C LYS A 646 13.39 5.94 32.35
N TYR A 647 13.27 7.20 31.86
CA TYR A 647 14.40 8.10 31.69
C TYR A 647 14.37 9.38 32.52
N ALA A 648 13.31 9.67 33.27
CA ALA A 648 13.27 10.82 34.17
C ALA A 648 14.04 10.54 35.48
N ASP A 649 14.81 11.51 35.94
CA ASP A 649 15.63 11.42 37.16
C ASP A 649 14.88 11.83 38.42
N ASP A 650 13.60 12.18 38.30
CA ASP A 650 12.81 12.80 39.36
C ASP A 650 12.19 11.84 40.36
N GLY A 651 12.41 10.52 40.19
CA GLY A 651 11.79 9.48 41.03
C GLY A 651 10.29 9.32 40.87
N ARG A 652 9.71 9.86 39.78
CA ARG A 652 8.27 9.84 39.50
C ARG A 652 7.85 8.75 38.52
N GLU A 653 8.59 7.65 38.44
CA GLU A 653 8.28 6.55 37.51
C GLU A 653 6.80 6.16 37.55
N GLN A 654 6.28 5.87 38.76
CA GLN A 654 4.87 5.46 38.90
C GLN A 654 3.88 6.56 38.49
N PHE A 655 4.21 7.82 38.71
CA PHE A 655 3.38 8.96 38.26
C PHE A 655 3.23 8.98 36.74
N TRP A 656 4.34 8.82 36.00
CA TRP A 656 4.35 8.80 34.56
C TRP A 656 3.61 7.57 33.99
N LEU A 657 3.76 6.41 34.61
CA LEU A 657 2.98 5.21 34.26
C LEU A 657 1.47 5.41 34.50
N ASP A 658 1.11 6.09 35.58
CA ASP A 658 -0.29 6.46 35.87
C ASP A 658 -0.82 7.46 34.82
N CYS A 659 -0.02 8.44 34.38
CA CYS A 659 -0.37 9.37 33.29
C CYS A 659 -0.63 8.61 31.98
N ALA A 660 0.20 7.62 31.62
CA ALA A 660 -0.01 6.80 30.44
C ALA A 660 -1.35 6.04 30.52
N LYS A 661 -1.65 5.45 31.66
CA LYS A 661 -2.91 4.75 31.92
C LYS A 661 -4.12 5.69 31.86
N ALA A 662 -4.03 6.84 32.53
CA ALA A 662 -5.10 7.84 32.56
C ALA A 662 -5.39 8.39 31.16
N SER A 663 -4.34 8.65 30.36
CA SER A 663 -4.44 9.12 28.98
C SER A 663 -5.17 8.12 28.08
N ARG A 664 -4.87 6.80 28.19
CA ARG A 664 -5.61 5.76 27.44
C ARG A 664 -7.09 5.73 27.86
N GLN A 665 -7.37 5.76 29.16
CA GLN A 665 -8.76 5.77 29.65
C GLN A 665 -9.52 7.03 29.25
N TYR A 666 -8.85 8.17 29.18
CA TYR A 666 -9.44 9.41 28.69
C TYR A 666 -9.82 9.30 27.19
N LEU A 667 -8.96 8.76 26.33
CA LEU A 667 -9.25 8.55 24.92
C LEU A 667 -10.48 7.67 24.68
N HIS A 668 -10.76 6.70 25.58
CA HIS A 668 -11.99 5.89 25.50
C HIS A 668 -13.26 6.74 25.66
N LYS A 669 -13.18 7.84 26.41
CA LYS A 669 -14.34 8.72 26.71
C LYS A 669 -14.48 9.86 25.73
N SER A 670 -13.35 10.41 25.23
CA SER A 670 -13.33 11.57 24.34
C SER A 670 -13.70 11.24 22.91
N ILE A 671 -13.55 9.98 22.50
CA ILE A 671 -13.75 9.54 21.10
C ILE A 671 -15.19 9.08 20.89
N HIS A 672 -15.81 9.58 19.81
CA HIS A 672 -17.19 9.24 19.49
C HIS A 672 -17.35 7.73 19.20
N PRO A 673 -18.33 7.05 19.83
CA PRO A 673 -18.41 5.59 19.83
C PRO A 673 -18.82 4.96 18.48
N VAL A 674 -19.32 5.75 17.53
CA VAL A 674 -19.74 5.26 16.21
C VAL A 674 -18.73 5.66 15.14
N THR A 675 -18.36 6.93 15.05
CA THR A 675 -17.48 7.44 13.97
C THR A 675 -16.00 7.23 14.26
N GLY A 676 -15.59 7.22 15.53
CA GLY A 676 -14.18 7.25 15.91
C GLY A 676 -13.55 8.64 15.85
N LEU A 677 -14.33 9.67 15.51
CA LEU A 677 -13.87 11.07 15.54
C LEU A 677 -13.77 11.57 16.98
N ASN A 678 -12.87 12.50 17.21
CA ASN A 678 -12.70 13.20 18.48
C ASN A 678 -12.90 14.72 18.28
N PRO A 679 -13.38 15.44 19.29
CA PRO A 679 -13.43 16.90 19.22
C PRO A 679 -12.03 17.52 19.35
N ASP A 680 -11.89 18.80 19.02
CA ASP A 680 -10.65 19.54 19.23
C ASP A 680 -10.33 19.65 20.73
N TYR A 681 -11.33 19.96 21.57
CA TYR A 681 -11.11 20.17 23.00
C TYR A 681 -12.13 19.45 23.86
N ASN A 682 -11.67 18.90 24.98
CA ASN A 682 -12.51 18.23 25.98
C ASN A 682 -12.18 18.71 27.40
N ASN A 683 -13.16 18.58 28.29
CA ASN A 683 -12.93 18.50 29.72
C ASN A 683 -12.18 17.19 30.06
N TYR A 684 -11.55 17.10 31.22
CA TYR A 684 -10.79 15.92 31.64
C TYR A 684 -11.63 14.64 31.82
N ASP A 685 -12.95 14.77 31.94
CA ASP A 685 -13.87 13.64 31.96
C ASP A 685 -14.26 13.11 30.57
N GLY A 686 -13.79 13.76 29.50
CA GLY A 686 -14.09 13.41 28.12
C GLY A 686 -15.32 14.11 27.53
N THR A 687 -16.00 14.94 28.28
CA THR A 687 -17.11 15.75 27.79
C THR A 687 -16.63 16.94 26.97
N LEU A 688 -17.48 17.43 26.06
CA LEU A 688 -17.17 18.56 25.19
C LEU A 688 -16.84 19.82 26.01
N MET A 689 -15.79 20.51 25.64
CA MET A 689 -15.41 21.79 26.27
C MET A 689 -16.11 22.95 25.55
N HIS A 690 -16.84 23.74 26.31
CA HIS A 690 -17.49 24.97 25.85
C HIS A 690 -17.04 26.15 26.71
N ARG A 691 -15.99 26.84 26.32
CA ARG A 691 -15.48 28.01 27.04
C ARG A 691 -15.00 29.09 26.09
N GLY A 692 -15.40 30.37 26.43
CA GLY A 692 -14.82 31.54 25.80
C GLY A 692 -15.09 31.69 24.31
N GLY A 693 -16.17 31.12 23.77
CA GLY A 693 -16.48 31.15 22.34
C GLY A 693 -15.65 30.17 21.49
N VAL A 694 -14.85 29.32 22.12
CA VAL A 694 -14.16 28.25 21.45
C VAL A 694 -15.11 27.05 21.34
N LEU A 695 -15.45 26.68 20.11
CA LEU A 695 -16.26 25.49 19.82
C LEU A 695 -15.34 24.31 19.72
N GLY A 696 -15.28 23.49 20.80
CA GLY A 696 -14.45 22.28 20.83
C GLY A 696 -15.14 21.04 20.28
N ASP A 697 -16.22 21.18 19.52
CA ASP A 697 -17.12 20.07 19.16
C ASP A 697 -16.89 19.45 17.77
N ALA A 698 -15.92 19.95 17.03
CA ALA A 698 -15.60 19.45 15.70
C ALA A 698 -14.25 18.72 15.66
N PHE A 699 -14.13 17.80 14.74
CA PHE A 699 -12.90 17.14 14.35
C PHE A 699 -12.23 17.97 13.26
N ARG A 700 -11.02 18.52 13.52
CA ARG A 700 -10.29 19.42 12.63
C ARG A 700 -8.80 19.31 12.88
N TYR A 701 -7.96 19.68 11.92
CA TYR A 701 -6.51 19.86 12.02
C TYR A 701 -5.79 19.06 13.12
N ASP A 702 -5.70 19.60 14.33
CA ASP A 702 -4.99 18.94 15.45
C ASP A 702 -5.58 17.57 15.76
N SER A 703 -6.88 17.42 15.64
CA SER A 703 -7.59 16.14 15.79
C SER A 703 -7.11 15.04 14.84
N TRP A 704 -6.54 15.40 13.66
CA TRP A 704 -6.02 14.41 12.71
C TRP A 704 -4.87 13.59 13.29
N ARG A 705 -4.15 14.10 14.29
CA ARG A 705 -3.03 13.38 14.93
C ARG A 705 -3.49 12.17 15.73
N VAL A 706 -4.72 12.18 16.24
CA VAL A 706 -5.24 11.13 17.14
C VAL A 706 -5.15 9.72 16.52
N PRO A 707 -5.56 9.46 15.28
CA PRO A 707 -5.40 8.14 14.66
C PRO A 707 -3.96 7.65 14.63
N MET A 708 -3.01 8.55 14.34
CA MET A 708 -1.58 8.23 14.30
C MET A 708 -1.00 8.03 15.71
N ASN A 709 -1.39 8.86 16.69
CA ASN A 709 -0.93 8.74 18.08
C ASN A 709 -1.38 7.42 18.73
N ILE A 710 -2.63 7.02 18.49
CA ILE A 710 -3.15 5.73 18.97
C ILE A 710 -2.44 4.56 18.28
N ALA A 711 -2.16 4.68 16.99
CA ALA A 711 -1.41 3.67 16.23
C ALA A 711 0.04 3.56 16.70
N MET A 712 0.68 4.68 17.08
CA MET A 712 2.00 4.69 17.68
C MET A 712 1.98 4.00 19.04
N ASP A 713 1.04 4.34 19.92
CA ASP A 713 0.89 3.71 21.23
C ASP A 713 0.65 2.19 21.11
N TYR A 714 -0.20 1.78 20.16
CA TYR A 714 -0.37 0.37 19.80
C TYR A 714 0.94 -0.29 19.37
N SER A 715 1.66 0.34 18.45
CA SER A 715 2.90 -0.21 17.89
C SER A 715 4.03 -0.29 18.92
N TRP A 716 4.16 0.69 19.82
CA TRP A 716 5.27 0.79 20.77
C TRP A 716 4.98 0.10 22.09
N SER A 717 3.81 0.33 22.69
CA SER A 717 3.42 -0.21 24.00
C SER A 717 2.51 -1.42 23.88
N CYS A 718 1.48 -1.36 23.05
CA CYS A 718 0.41 -2.36 22.94
C CYS A 718 -0.37 -2.59 24.24
N ALA A 719 -0.38 -1.61 25.13
CA ALA A 719 -0.97 -1.76 26.49
C ALA A 719 -2.50 -1.76 26.46
N ASP A 720 -3.13 -1.15 25.46
CA ASP A 720 -4.60 -1.04 25.30
C ASP A 720 -5.07 -1.65 23.99
N ARG A 721 -4.48 -2.78 23.64
CA ARG A 721 -4.56 -3.46 22.36
C ARG A 721 -5.95 -3.58 21.76
N GLU A 722 -6.89 -4.13 22.54
CA GLU A 722 -8.22 -4.44 22.00
C GLU A 722 -8.99 -3.17 21.64
N TRP A 723 -8.93 -2.17 22.48
CA TRP A 723 -9.60 -0.91 22.22
C TRP A 723 -8.94 -0.16 21.05
N GLN A 724 -7.61 -0.14 20.99
CA GLN A 724 -6.86 0.50 19.90
C GLN A 724 -7.17 -0.13 18.54
N GLN A 725 -7.33 -1.45 18.48
CA GLN A 725 -7.79 -2.15 17.28
C GLN A 725 -9.24 -1.78 16.92
N GLN A 726 -10.13 -1.75 17.91
CA GLN A 726 -11.52 -1.33 17.69
C GLN A 726 -11.61 0.12 17.21
N TYR A 727 -10.80 1.00 17.79
CA TYR A 727 -10.71 2.39 17.38
C TYR A 727 -10.27 2.52 15.93
N ALA A 728 -9.14 1.90 15.58
CA ALA A 728 -8.60 1.96 14.23
C ALA A 728 -9.58 1.42 13.18
N ASN A 729 -10.24 0.32 13.47
CA ASN A 729 -11.30 -0.21 12.61
C ASN A 729 -12.49 0.74 12.49
N ARG A 730 -12.88 1.41 13.55
CA ARG A 730 -14.03 2.33 13.59
C ARG A 730 -13.78 3.57 12.75
N ILE A 731 -12.67 4.27 12.99
CA ILE A 731 -12.35 5.49 12.24
C ILE A 731 -12.15 5.18 10.75
N GLN A 732 -11.45 4.12 10.41
CA GLN A 732 -11.25 3.75 9.01
C GLN A 732 -12.55 3.28 8.32
N ASN A 733 -13.43 2.54 9.01
CA ASN A 733 -14.74 2.19 8.44
C ASN A 733 -15.58 3.44 8.17
N PHE A 734 -15.62 4.40 9.12
CA PHE A 734 -16.31 5.67 8.94
C PHE A 734 -15.78 6.43 7.71
N LEU A 735 -14.47 6.60 7.61
CA LEU A 735 -13.85 7.30 6.48
C LEU A 735 -14.05 6.57 5.15
N TYR A 736 -14.04 5.24 5.18
CA TYR A 736 -14.32 4.42 4.00
C TYR A 736 -15.76 4.61 3.49
N GLU A 737 -16.74 4.70 4.40
CA GLU A 737 -18.14 5.00 4.07
C GLU A 737 -18.31 6.42 3.50
N LYS A 738 -17.45 7.37 3.87
CA LYS A 738 -17.40 8.72 3.27
C LYS A 738 -16.71 8.75 1.90
N GLY A 739 -16.09 7.65 1.49
CA GLY A 739 -15.29 7.49 0.28
C GLY A 739 -13.80 7.68 0.54
N ILE A 740 -13.02 6.62 0.27
CA ILE A 740 -11.57 6.60 0.55
C ILE A 740 -10.79 7.68 -0.21
N ASP A 741 -11.32 8.12 -1.35
CA ASP A 741 -10.72 9.13 -2.22
C ASP A 741 -11.25 10.54 -1.96
N THR A 742 -12.28 10.69 -1.11
CA THR A 742 -13.07 11.92 -1.03
C THR A 742 -13.46 12.35 0.39
N PHE A 743 -13.15 11.54 1.43
CA PHE A 743 -13.45 11.95 2.79
C PHE A 743 -12.81 13.32 3.12
N LEU A 744 -13.52 14.10 3.92
CA LEU A 744 -13.18 15.49 4.20
C LEU A 744 -12.28 15.60 5.44
N ASP A 745 -11.65 16.74 5.57
CA ASP A 745 -10.70 17.07 6.63
C ASP A 745 -11.34 17.69 7.88
N GLN A 746 -12.62 18.01 7.82
CA GLN A 746 -13.38 18.52 8.97
C GLN A 746 -14.76 17.87 9.03
N TYR A 747 -15.15 17.46 10.23
CA TYR A 747 -16.45 16.87 10.55
C TYR A 747 -16.95 17.34 11.93
N ASN A 748 -18.25 17.36 12.12
CA ASN A 748 -18.80 17.23 13.45
C ASN A 748 -18.49 15.81 13.97
N ILE A 749 -18.38 15.61 15.28
CA ILE A 749 -18.00 14.31 15.83
C ILE A 749 -19.00 13.18 15.51
N ASP A 750 -20.26 13.52 15.19
CA ASP A 750 -21.27 12.55 14.73
C ASP A 750 -21.10 12.15 13.24
N GLY A 751 -20.14 12.74 12.54
CA GLY A 751 -19.83 12.48 11.14
C GLY A 751 -20.61 13.30 10.12
N THR A 752 -21.38 14.29 10.56
CA THR A 752 -21.99 15.30 9.66
C THR A 752 -20.95 16.35 9.27
N GLU A 753 -21.18 17.03 8.14
CA GLU A 753 -20.34 18.15 7.74
C GLU A 753 -20.59 19.36 8.67
N PRO A 754 -19.53 20.08 9.10
CA PRO A 754 -19.69 21.21 9.98
C PRO A 754 -20.34 22.40 9.26
N ALA A 755 -21.28 23.07 9.93
CA ALA A 755 -21.89 24.30 9.41
C ALA A 755 -20.88 25.47 9.34
N ASP A 756 -19.89 25.48 10.23
CA ASP A 756 -18.80 26.44 10.30
C ASP A 756 -17.46 25.78 10.03
N ILE A 757 -16.91 26.06 8.86
CA ILE A 757 -15.63 25.51 8.41
C ILE A 757 -14.51 26.42 8.94
N LEU A 758 -13.54 25.81 9.61
CA LEU A 758 -12.35 26.55 10.05
C LEU A 758 -11.50 26.89 8.81
N GLU A 759 -11.21 28.19 8.66
CA GLU A 759 -10.38 28.69 7.57
C GLU A 759 -8.90 28.40 7.81
N ALA A 760 -8.21 27.97 6.77
CA ALA A 760 -6.78 27.74 6.78
C ALA A 760 -6.09 28.56 5.69
N GLY A 761 -5.21 29.48 6.10
CA GLY A 761 -4.39 30.27 5.18
C GLY A 761 -5.20 31.10 4.17
N GLY A 762 -6.36 31.60 4.55
CA GLY A 762 -7.22 32.39 3.69
C GLY A 762 -8.19 31.57 2.82
N TYR A 763 -8.21 30.23 2.99
CA TYR A 763 -9.07 29.33 2.23
C TYR A 763 -10.14 28.70 3.13
N LYS A 764 -11.39 29.06 2.94
CA LYS A 764 -12.54 28.45 3.62
C LYS A 764 -13.15 27.33 2.74
N LYS A 765 -12.57 26.14 2.79
CA LYS A 765 -12.98 25.00 1.98
C LYS A 765 -12.66 23.67 2.66
N LEU A 766 -13.61 22.73 2.64
CA LEU A 766 -13.36 21.35 3.02
C LEU A 766 -12.51 20.63 1.95
N ARG A 767 -11.59 19.79 2.36
CA ARG A 767 -10.63 19.12 1.48
C ARG A 767 -10.46 17.65 1.85
N HIS A 768 -9.94 16.90 0.93
CA HIS A 768 -9.32 15.61 1.16
C HIS A 768 -7.83 15.87 1.48
N SER A 769 -7.54 16.31 2.71
CA SER A 769 -6.20 16.78 3.09
C SER A 769 -5.17 15.68 3.15
N VAL A 770 -3.97 15.95 2.60
CA VAL A 770 -2.82 15.01 2.60
C VAL A 770 -2.46 14.58 4.03
N GLY A 771 -2.49 15.49 4.99
CA GLY A 771 -2.21 15.21 6.40
C GLY A 771 -3.19 14.22 7.01
N PHE A 772 -4.48 14.39 6.76
CA PHE A 772 -5.49 13.47 7.30
C PHE A 772 -5.50 12.11 6.58
N VAL A 773 -5.25 12.09 5.27
CA VAL A 773 -4.99 10.84 4.53
C VAL A 773 -3.81 10.09 5.17
N ALA A 774 -2.75 10.80 5.52
CA ALA A 774 -1.55 10.20 6.09
C ALA A 774 -1.80 9.62 7.49
N THR A 775 -2.42 10.38 8.39
CA THR A 775 -2.66 9.93 9.76
C THR A 775 -3.72 8.84 9.85
N SER A 776 -4.74 8.87 8.98
CA SER A 776 -5.72 7.79 8.85
C SER A 776 -5.09 6.49 8.31
N ALA A 777 -4.11 6.59 7.40
CA ALA A 777 -3.33 5.44 6.95
C ALA A 777 -2.45 4.86 8.06
N ALA A 778 -1.85 5.69 8.94
CA ALA A 778 -1.08 5.22 10.09
C ALA A 778 -1.91 4.36 11.05
N ALA A 779 -3.23 4.62 11.18
CA ALA A 779 -4.14 3.79 11.98
C ALA A 779 -4.15 2.32 11.54
N SER A 780 -3.75 2.01 10.31
CA SER A 780 -3.63 0.65 9.79
C SER A 780 -2.63 -0.22 10.56
N LEU A 781 -1.71 0.37 11.34
CA LEU A 781 -0.84 -0.39 12.26
C LEU A 781 -1.65 -1.16 13.32
N ALA A 782 -2.75 -0.60 13.78
CA ALA A 782 -3.65 -1.22 14.77
C ALA A 782 -4.88 -1.88 14.15
N ALA A 783 -5.30 -1.47 12.95
CA ALA A 783 -6.49 -1.98 12.29
C ALA A 783 -6.41 -3.47 11.95
N THR A 784 -7.56 -4.15 12.01
CA THR A 784 -7.67 -5.59 11.75
C THR A 784 -8.64 -5.92 10.61
N HIS A 785 -9.33 -4.92 10.03
CA HIS A 785 -10.24 -5.12 8.90
C HIS A 785 -9.49 -5.06 7.56
N VAL A 786 -10.09 -5.67 6.53
CA VAL A 786 -9.48 -5.85 5.20
C VAL A 786 -9.15 -4.53 4.52
N LYS A 787 -10.06 -3.56 4.62
CA LYS A 787 -9.97 -2.26 3.96
C LYS A 787 -8.83 -1.37 4.48
N SER A 788 -8.18 -1.75 5.60
CA SER A 788 -7.05 -0.98 6.14
C SER A 788 -5.87 -0.87 5.17
N ARG A 789 -5.73 -1.82 4.25
CA ARG A 789 -4.69 -1.79 3.21
C ARG A 789 -4.91 -0.68 2.19
N GLU A 790 -6.15 -0.39 1.85
CA GLU A 790 -6.50 0.68 0.91
C GLU A 790 -6.10 2.06 1.43
N PHE A 791 -6.16 2.29 2.75
CA PHE A 791 -5.65 3.53 3.37
C PHE A 791 -4.13 3.68 3.21
N ILE A 792 -3.39 2.58 3.33
CA ILE A 792 -1.93 2.59 3.13
C ILE A 792 -1.61 2.89 1.66
N GLU A 793 -2.30 2.25 0.75
CA GLU A 793 -2.15 2.42 -0.69
C GLU A 793 -2.55 3.84 -1.11
N ARG A 794 -3.65 4.38 -0.55
CA ARG A 794 -4.03 5.77 -0.76
C ARG A 794 -2.91 6.73 -0.36
N LEU A 795 -2.33 6.59 0.85
CA LEU A 795 -1.18 7.40 1.26
C LEU A 795 0.02 7.24 0.33
N TRP A 796 0.33 6.01 -0.07
CA TRP A 796 1.45 5.75 -0.98
C TRP A 796 1.32 6.49 -2.29
N ASN A 797 0.11 6.56 -2.84
CA ASN A 797 -0.19 7.21 -4.12
C ASN A 797 -0.48 8.72 -3.98
N THR A 798 -0.75 9.21 -2.77
CA THR A 798 -1.03 10.62 -2.54
C THR A 798 0.23 11.46 -2.71
N ARG A 799 0.17 12.43 -3.64
CA ARG A 799 1.20 13.44 -3.86
C ARG A 799 1.02 14.59 -2.89
N HIS A 800 2.13 15.16 -2.44
CA HIS A 800 2.13 16.38 -1.64
C HIS A 800 2.45 17.57 -2.56
N GLU A 801 1.42 18.09 -3.19
CA GLU A 801 1.45 19.14 -4.21
C GLU A 801 0.32 20.15 -3.96
N PRO A 802 0.42 21.39 -4.48
CA PRO A 802 -0.68 22.34 -4.40
C PRO A 802 -1.98 21.80 -5.02
N TYR A 803 -3.10 22.08 -4.36
CA TYR A 803 -4.43 21.78 -4.90
C TYR A 803 -4.76 22.68 -6.10
N ASP A 804 -5.80 22.34 -6.86
CA ASP A 804 -6.22 23.08 -8.06
C ASP A 804 -6.52 24.57 -7.81
N ASP A 805 -6.93 24.93 -6.58
CA ASP A 805 -7.16 26.31 -6.17
C ASP A 805 -5.90 27.03 -5.63
N GLY A 806 -4.74 26.36 -5.72
CA GLY A 806 -3.46 26.89 -5.28
C GLY A 806 -3.17 26.77 -3.78
N TYR A 807 -4.10 26.20 -2.99
CA TYR A 807 -3.82 25.90 -1.58
C TYR A 807 -2.74 24.83 -1.48
N PHE A 808 -1.79 25.04 -0.58
CA PHE A 808 -0.74 24.07 -0.29
C PHE A 808 -0.27 24.20 1.16
N ASP A 809 -0.29 23.15 1.92
CA ASP A 809 0.24 23.09 3.26
C ASP A 809 1.57 22.32 3.29
N ALA A 810 2.67 23.03 3.12
CA ALA A 810 4.00 22.45 3.22
C ALA A 810 4.36 22.07 4.66
N TYR A 811 3.79 22.75 5.65
CA TYR A 811 4.14 22.63 7.06
C TYR A 811 3.39 21.45 7.70
N TYR A 812 2.10 21.58 7.97
CA TYR A 812 1.37 20.59 8.75
C TYR A 812 1.14 19.29 7.98
N ASP A 813 0.55 19.37 6.77
CA ASP A 813 0.36 18.21 5.90
C ASP A 813 1.69 17.48 5.62
N GLY A 814 2.76 18.23 5.36
CA GLY A 814 4.07 17.66 5.06
C GLY A 814 4.69 16.92 6.25
N LEU A 815 4.65 17.53 7.44
CA LEU A 815 5.23 16.95 8.67
C LEU A 815 4.49 15.69 9.09
N VAL A 816 3.15 15.71 9.17
CA VAL A 816 2.37 14.53 9.57
C VAL A 816 2.41 13.43 8.51
N ARG A 817 2.52 13.78 7.19
CA ARG A 817 2.76 12.80 6.12
C ARG A 817 4.08 12.05 6.33
N LEU A 818 5.16 12.76 6.62
CA LEU A 818 6.45 12.11 6.86
C LEU A 818 6.40 11.21 8.10
N PHE A 819 5.79 11.65 9.20
CA PHE A 819 5.58 10.82 10.39
C PHE A 819 4.80 9.54 10.05
N ALA A 820 3.70 9.64 9.35
CA ALA A 820 2.89 8.48 8.96
C ALA A 820 3.68 7.47 8.11
N LEU A 821 4.45 7.95 7.13
CA LEU A 821 5.34 7.10 6.32
C LEU A 821 6.43 6.43 7.17
N MET A 822 7.01 7.16 8.14
CA MET A 822 7.99 6.60 9.07
C MET A 822 7.37 5.52 9.97
N HIS A 823 6.16 5.73 10.46
CA HIS A 823 5.42 4.74 11.24
C HIS A 823 5.13 3.48 10.42
N LEU A 824 4.56 3.63 9.23
CA LEU A 824 4.17 2.52 8.35
C LEU A 824 5.37 1.72 7.82
N SER A 825 6.54 2.34 7.69
CA SER A 825 7.79 1.68 7.29
C SER A 825 8.57 1.05 8.44
N GLY A 826 8.13 1.21 9.71
CA GLY A 826 8.88 0.78 10.89
C GLY A 826 10.18 1.56 11.13
N ARG A 827 10.30 2.76 10.53
CA ARG A 827 11.45 3.67 10.71
C ARG A 827 11.27 4.65 11.87
N TYR A 828 10.06 4.79 12.41
CA TYR A 828 9.80 5.58 13.61
C TYR A 828 9.95 4.68 14.83
N ARG A 829 11.02 4.87 15.61
CA ARG A 829 11.48 3.92 16.61
C ARG A 829 11.76 4.59 17.96
N ILE A 830 11.62 3.81 19.02
CA ILE A 830 12.18 4.17 20.32
C ILE A 830 13.71 4.04 20.20
N ILE A 831 14.43 5.05 20.63
CA ILE A 831 15.90 5.09 20.64
C ILE A 831 16.32 4.91 22.09
N GLU A 832 16.88 3.72 22.37
CA GLU A 832 17.33 3.30 23.70
C GLU A 832 18.81 3.46 23.90
#